data_08fc6dd872f1d5b8c0814bf3e3f0b552
#
_entry.id   08fc6dd872f1d5b8c0814bf3e3f0b552
#
_cell.length_a   1.000
_cell.length_b   1.000
_cell.length_c   1.000
_cell.angle_alpha   90.00
_cell.angle_beta   90.00
_cell.angle_gamma   90.00
#
_symmetry.space_group_name_H-M   'P 1'
#
loop_
_entity.id
_entity.type
_entity.pdbx_description
1 polymer ?
#
loop_
_entity_poly.entity_id
_entity_poly.type
_entity_poly.pdbx_seq_one_letter_code
_entity_poly.pdbx_strand_id
1 'polypeptide(L)'
;MIAKIAVSAATYAIDKPYSYKIPEGMTLQPGQRVQLPFGRANKRTEGVVLTVETGNEEKLKAVERCLDEAPILSEHQLRLAAFLRERYFCTFYECLRVMLPAGLWFQARERISLTGDRSWKEKAIRKDGAAEVLALLENLGGQAEESALRALIPDEETFSGVIAYLARKKWISAETEYLRRANDKTEKIAALAVSAEEAMEYASHRPKSAAMQKNVLELMCGVGSVSVKELCYFTGASTATVNRLEKLGYLTLTEQPVLRCREIRPAKLNGPLVLSPDQQRCYDGLAKQMTQEKPGVALLRGVTGSGKTSVYIKLIQTCLETGRSTLLLVPEIALTPQLLGLMTAYFGAQVAVLHSSLGAGERYDQWKRVRSGDAKVVVGTRSAVFAPCTPGLIILDEEQEHSYKSENSPRYSAKEVAIWRGAKEGALVLLGSATPSVESMYRAKTGVYSLYTMAERYGGRKLPAVDIVDMREELKLGNDLSLSIPLREALSDNRDAGKQTILLLNRRGNSRALVCVDCRKAPECPRCSVRLTYHSANNRLMCHYCGFSQPVPERCPECGGPLKTIGTGTQKVQDELEFLFPDMETDRMDADTVSAVNTHEKILEHFQKENVPVLLGTQMVAKGLNLPNVTLVGVLDADLSLYTGGYLAGETTFNMLTQVVGRAGRGDSPGKAIIQTMVPDHQVIRYAAEQDYDGFYDLEIQLRRVQNAPPFGDLAAVVVTGREETAVLRGAAKFRDSLIACLRQEAYREERCAVLGPAPCAVPKVNYHFRYQLTLRCRLTRTMRQLLSYLLREFGKDKANRGVSAYIDVNGFD
;
A
#
# COMPACT_ATOMS: atom_id res chain seq x y z
N MET A 1 13.75 -32.35 -20.25
CA MET A 1 13.74 -30.88 -20.04
C MET A 1 13.46 -30.59 -18.58
N ILE A 2 14.19 -29.64 -17.98
CA ILE A 2 14.10 -29.29 -16.57
C ILE A 2 13.67 -27.83 -16.44
N ALA A 3 12.71 -27.56 -15.55
CA ALA A 3 12.34 -26.21 -15.15
C ALA A 3 12.97 -25.85 -13.81
N LYS A 4 13.61 -24.69 -13.71
CA LYS A 4 14.03 -24.08 -12.44
C LYS A 4 12.90 -23.20 -11.93
N ILE A 5 12.39 -23.48 -10.75
CA ILE A 5 11.13 -22.91 -10.26
C ILE A 5 11.34 -22.25 -8.89
N ALA A 6 10.80 -21.03 -8.74
CA ALA A 6 10.65 -20.38 -7.45
C ALA A 6 9.35 -20.89 -6.80
N VAL A 7 9.46 -21.46 -5.61
CA VAL A 7 8.36 -22.19 -4.95
C VAL A 7 7.78 -21.37 -3.80
N SER A 8 6.48 -21.26 -3.72
CA SER A 8 5.77 -20.44 -2.71
C SER A 8 5.98 -20.93 -1.26
N ALA A 9 6.17 -22.22 -1.07
CA ALA A 9 6.38 -22.83 0.25
C ALA A 9 7.83 -22.75 0.76
N ALA A 10 8.77 -22.18 -0.04
CA ALA A 10 10.16 -22.05 0.37
C ALA A 10 10.32 -20.88 1.36
N THR A 11 10.83 -21.18 2.56
CA THR A 11 11.28 -20.15 3.50
C THR A 11 12.64 -19.59 3.07
N TYR A 12 13.04 -18.43 3.58
CA TYR A 12 14.33 -17.81 3.20
C TYR A 12 15.53 -18.74 3.41
N ALA A 13 15.52 -19.56 4.46
CA ALA A 13 16.59 -20.52 4.77
C ALA A 13 16.83 -21.57 3.67
N ILE A 14 15.81 -21.90 2.91
CA ILE A 14 15.85 -22.92 1.85
C ILE A 14 15.54 -22.34 0.47
N ASP A 15 15.42 -21.00 0.36
CA ASP A 15 15.06 -20.34 -0.90
C ASP A 15 16.19 -20.47 -1.95
N LYS A 16 15.86 -21.17 -3.02
CA LYS A 16 16.68 -21.34 -4.23
C LYS A 16 15.78 -21.71 -5.40
N PRO A 17 16.23 -21.58 -6.64
CA PRO A 17 15.56 -22.21 -7.76
C PRO A 17 15.58 -23.75 -7.61
N TYR A 18 14.39 -24.35 -7.56
CA TYR A 18 14.25 -25.82 -7.47
C TYR A 18 14.08 -26.43 -8.86
N SER A 19 14.75 -27.55 -9.12
CA SER A 19 14.66 -28.27 -10.37
C SER A 19 13.48 -29.23 -10.38
N TYR A 20 12.68 -29.20 -11.43
CA TYR A 20 11.55 -30.10 -11.67
C TYR A 20 11.61 -30.64 -13.10
N LYS A 21 11.23 -31.90 -13.26
CA LYS A 21 11.03 -32.50 -14.57
C LYS A 21 9.78 -31.91 -15.24
N ILE A 22 9.87 -31.60 -16.52
CA ILE A 22 8.71 -31.21 -17.35
C ILE A 22 8.14 -32.51 -17.94
N PRO A 23 6.85 -32.86 -17.66
CA PRO A 23 6.22 -34.06 -18.24
C PRO A 23 6.18 -34.01 -19.76
N GLU A 24 6.17 -35.21 -20.40
CA GLU A 24 5.95 -35.33 -21.85
C GLU A 24 4.60 -34.72 -22.26
N GLY A 25 4.61 -33.93 -23.32
CA GLY A 25 3.42 -33.19 -23.77
C GLY A 25 3.17 -31.86 -23.10
N MET A 26 3.93 -31.48 -22.08
CA MET A 26 3.85 -30.18 -21.46
C MET A 26 4.98 -29.26 -21.95
N THR A 27 4.61 -28.03 -22.36
CA THR A 27 5.60 -27.00 -22.72
C THR A 27 5.53 -25.90 -21.67
N LEU A 28 6.66 -25.55 -21.07
CA LEU A 28 6.78 -24.48 -20.09
C LEU A 28 7.71 -23.38 -20.58
N GLN A 29 7.35 -22.15 -20.21
CA GLN A 29 8.14 -20.96 -20.52
C GLN A 29 8.46 -20.17 -19.22
N PRO A 30 9.61 -19.49 -19.14
CA PRO A 30 9.90 -18.58 -18.04
C PRO A 30 8.76 -17.57 -17.84
N GLY A 31 8.40 -17.32 -16.58
CA GLY A 31 7.33 -16.42 -16.22
C GLY A 31 5.94 -17.03 -16.12
N GLN A 32 5.77 -18.33 -16.44
CA GLN A 32 4.53 -19.07 -16.19
C GLN A 32 4.45 -19.57 -14.76
N ARG A 33 3.24 -19.60 -14.20
CA ARG A 33 2.97 -20.26 -12.92
C ARG A 33 2.64 -21.72 -13.13
N VAL A 34 3.06 -22.51 -12.16
CA VAL A 34 2.86 -23.96 -12.19
C VAL A 34 2.43 -24.47 -10.82
N GLN A 35 1.73 -25.58 -10.82
CA GLN A 35 1.45 -26.39 -9.64
C GLN A 35 2.41 -27.56 -9.58
N LEU A 36 2.93 -27.83 -8.37
CA LEU A 36 3.98 -28.84 -8.19
C LEU A 36 3.98 -29.39 -6.75
N PRO A 37 4.50 -30.63 -6.54
CA PRO A 37 4.65 -31.21 -5.22
C PRO A 37 5.94 -30.70 -4.54
N PHE A 38 5.85 -30.19 -3.31
CA PHE A 38 7.00 -29.69 -2.56
C PHE A 38 7.19 -30.39 -1.21
N GLY A 39 8.43 -30.46 -0.74
CA GLY A 39 8.82 -31.07 0.53
C GLY A 39 8.70 -32.59 0.53
N ARG A 40 8.95 -33.22 1.70
CA ARG A 40 8.89 -34.68 1.87
C ARG A 40 7.47 -35.23 1.76
N ALA A 41 6.49 -34.43 2.19
CA ALA A 41 5.07 -34.82 2.17
C ALA A 41 4.40 -34.57 0.80
N ASN A 42 5.14 -34.15 -0.23
CA ASN A 42 4.62 -33.82 -1.56
C ASN A 42 3.40 -32.85 -1.50
N LYS A 43 3.42 -31.86 -0.57
CA LYS A 43 2.35 -30.89 -0.48
C LYS A 43 2.27 -30.12 -1.80
N ARG A 44 1.08 -30.11 -2.42
CA ARG A 44 0.83 -29.32 -3.63
C ARG A 44 1.03 -27.84 -3.33
N THR A 45 1.78 -27.16 -4.15
CA THR A 45 2.13 -25.76 -3.98
C THR A 45 2.26 -25.08 -5.33
N GLU A 46 2.17 -23.76 -5.33
CA GLU A 46 2.36 -22.92 -6.51
C GLU A 46 3.84 -22.56 -6.65
N GLY A 47 4.30 -22.46 -7.88
CA GLY A 47 5.63 -21.95 -8.22
C GLY A 47 5.61 -21.13 -9.50
N VAL A 48 6.70 -20.42 -9.76
CA VAL A 48 6.90 -19.65 -10.99
C VAL A 48 8.16 -20.18 -11.68
N VAL A 49 8.06 -20.45 -12.96
CA VAL A 49 9.16 -20.88 -13.81
C VAL A 49 10.14 -19.73 -14.00
N LEU A 50 11.40 -19.91 -13.59
CA LEU A 50 12.46 -18.92 -13.77
C LEU A 50 13.24 -19.17 -15.06
N THR A 51 13.64 -20.43 -15.31
CA THR A 51 14.36 -20.85 -16.53
C THR A 51 13.96 -22.27 -16.90
N VAL A 52 14.10 -22.60 -18.18
CA VAL A 52 13.96 -23.96 -18.72
C VAL A 52 15.27 -24.33 -19.37
N GLU A 53 15.82 -25.50 -19.04
CA GLU A 53 17.11 -25.97 -19.51
C GLU A 53 17.08 -27.49 -19.81
N THR A 54 18.07 -27.98 -20.56
CA THR A 54 18.30 -29.40 -20.69
C THR A 54 19.12 -29.90 -19.53
N GLY A 55 18.82 -31.07 -18.97
CA GLY A 55 19.59 -31.63 -17.85
C GLY A 55 19.14 -33.04 -17.46
N ASN A 56 19.78 -33.63 -16.46
CA ASN A 56 19.44 -34.95 -15.94
C ASN A 56 18.11 -34.86 -15.15
N GLU A 57 17.12 -35.64 -15.62
CA GLU A 57 15.76 -35.70 -15.03
C GLU A 57 15.63 -36.80 -13.96
N GLU A 58 16.64 -37.66 -13.79
CA GLU A 58 16.62 -38.70 -12.76
C GLU A 58 16.40 -38.12 -11.36
N LYS A 59 15.49 -38.72 -10.61
CA LYS A 59 15.13 -38.38 -9.24
C LYS A 59 14.46 -37.00 -9.07
N LEU A 60 14.16 -36.25 -10.16
CA LEU A 60 13.42 -35.02 -10.08
C LEU A 60 11.90 -35.27 -9.99
N LYS A 61 11.24 -34.50 -9.13
CA LYS A 61 9.76 -34.45 -9.12
C LYS A 61 9.28 -33.76 -10.39
N ALA A 62 8.11 -34.16 -10.87
CA ALA A 62 7.50 -33.57 -12.05
C ALA A 62 6.61 -32.38 -11.67
N VAL A 63 6.47 -31.43 -12.59
CA VAL A 63 5.43 -30.40 -12.56
C VAL A 63 4.09 -31.09 -12.78
N GLU A 64 3.05 -30.76 -11.98
CA GLU A 64 1.73 -31.38 -12.12
C GLU A 64 0.89 -30.68 -13.16
N ARG A 65 0.90 -29.33 -13.17
CA ARG A 65 0.04 -28.54 -14.06
C ARG A 65 0.66 -27.17 -14.34
N CYS A 66 0.54 -26.69 -15.59
CA CYS A 66 0.72 -25.30 -15.95
C CYS A 66 -0.58 -24.52 -15.64
N LEU A 67 -0.46 -23.37 -14.99
CA LEU A 67 -1.60 -22.56 -14.55
C LEU A 67 -1.94 -21.42 -15.51
N ASP A 68 -1.02 -21.08 -16.40
CA ASP A 68 -1.14 -19.97 -17.35
C ASP A 68 -0.89 -20.46 -18.78
N GLU A 69 -1.71 -20.03 -19.71
CA GLU A 69 -1.56 -20.34 -21.13
C GLU A 69 -0.31 -19.67 -21.75
N ALA A 70 0.02 -18.48 -21.27
CA ALA A 70 1.20 -17.70 -21.68
C ALA A 70 1.93 -17.12 -20.46
N PRO A 71 3.24 -16.79 -20.58
CA PRO A 71 3.98 -16.17 -19.49
C PRO A 71 3.30 -14.91 -18.97
N ILE A 72 3.02 -14.87 -17.67
CA ILE A 72 2.39 -13.70 -17.01
C ILE A 72 3.43 -12.70 -16.50
N LEU A 73 4.67 -13.12 -16.36
CA LEU A 73 5.81 -12.28 -15.98
C LEU A 73 6.81 -12.23 -17.14
N SER A 74 7.29 -11.04 -17.45
CA SER A 74 8.29 -10.82 -18.48
C SER A 74 9.69 -11.17 -17.96
N GLU A 75 10.65 -11.33 -18.87
CA GLU A 75 12.06 -11.55 -18.52
C GLU A 75 12.61 -10.40 -17.66
N HIS A 76 12.24 -9.14 -17.97
CA HIS A 76 12.61 -7.98 -17.15
C HIS A 76 12.10 -8.09 -15.71
N GLN A 77 10.87 -8.57 -15.52
CA GLN A 77 10.30 -8.79 -14.19
C GLN A 77 11.00 -9.94 -13.45
N LEU A 78 11.40 -11.00 -14.14
CA LEU A 78 12.21 -12.07 -13.52
C LEU A 78 13.59 -11.56 -13.07
N ARG A 79 14.24 -10.71 -13.88
CA ARG A 79 15.50 -10.03 -13.50
C ARG A 79 15.30 -9.05 -12.32
N LEU A 80 14.18 -8.33 -12.31
CA LEU A 80 13.81 -7.46 -11.19
C LEU A 80 13.60 -8.26 -9.89
N ALA A 81 13.01 -9.46 -9.98
CA ALA A 81 12.86 -10.34 -8.82
C ALA A 81 14.21 -10.76 -8.23
N ALA A 82 15.20 -11.04 -9.08
CA ALA A 82 16.57 -11.36 -8.63
C ALA A 82 17.23 -10.16 -7.92
N PHE A 83 17.04 -8.93 -8.45
CA PHE A 83 17.50 -7.70 -7.79
C PHE A 83 16.84 -7.50 -6.43
N LEU A 84 15.52 -7.62 -6.36
CA LEU A 84 14.77 -7.44 -5.09
C LEU A 84 15.20 -8.45 -4.04
N ARG A 85 15.36 -9.71 -4.44
CA ARG A 85 15.82 -10.79 -3.55
C ARG A 85 17.17 -10.49 -2.91
N GLU A 86 18.14 -10.05 -3.74
CA GLU A 86 19.49 -9.70 -3.26
C GLU A 86 19.50 -8.44 -2.39
N ARG A 87 18.72 -7.43 -2.77
CA ARG A 87 18.72 -6.12 -2.11
C ARG A 87 17.96 -6.12 -0.80
N TYR A 88 16.83 -6.87 -0.71
CA TYR A 88 15.88 -6.79 0.41
C TYR A 88 15.73 -8.10 1.21
N PHE A 89 16.62 -9.06 1.01
CA PHE A 89 16.70 -10.29 1.80
C PHE A 89 15.35 -11.04 1.91
N CYS A 90 14.71 -11.28 0.79
CA CYS A 90 13.43 -11.96 0.68
C CYS A 90 13.52 -13.15 -0.26
N THR A 91 12.48 -13.99 -0.35
CA THR A 91 12.45 -15.14 -1.25
C THR A 91 12.15 -14.72 -2.69
N PHE A 92 12.56 -15.54 -3.67
CA PHE A 92 12.18 -15.31 -5.06
C PHE A 92 10.66 -15.20 -5.24
N TYR A 93 9.93 -16.10 -4.57
CA TYR A 93 8.49 -16.13 -4.70
C TYR A 93 7.82 -14.86 -4.15
N GLU A 94 8.28 -14.34 -3.00
CA GLU A 94 7.79 -13.06 -2.47
C GLU A 94 8.02 -11.91 -3.46
N CYS A 95 9.20 -11.87 -4.09
CA CYS A 95 9.51 -10.85 -5.12
C CYS A 95 8.58 -10.94 -6.33
N LEU A 96 8.30 -12.13 -6.82
CA LEU A 96 7.41 -12.35 -7.97
C LEU A 96 5.95 -12.06 -7.61
N ARG A 97 5.57 -12.39 -6.37
CA ARG A 97 4.22 -12.20 -5.87
C ARG A 97 3.78 -10.75 -5.86
N VAL A 98 4.65 -9.80 -5.48
CA VAL A 98 4.28 -8.38 -5.44
C VAL A 98 4.12 -7.74 -6.81
N MET A 99 4.64 -8.37 -7.87
CA MET A 99 4.54 -7.89 -9.25
C MET A 99 3.21 -8.22 -9.91
N LEU A 100 2.44 -9.11 -9.32
CA LEU A 100 1.16 -9.56 -9.84
C LEU A 100 0.00 -9.11 -8.94
N PRO A 101 -1.15 -8.75 -9.52
CA PRO A 101 -2.32 -8.40 -8.73
C PRO A 101 -2.77 -9.58 -7.86
N ALA A 102 -3.22 -9.27 -6.65
CA ALA A 102 -3.63 -10.27 -5.66
C ALA A 102 -4.73 -11.22 -6.17
N GLY A 103 -5.56 -10.79 -7.12
CA GLY A 103 -6.60 -11.60 -7.73
C GLY A 103 -6.10 -12.75 -8.60
N LEU A 104 -4.87 -12.67 -9.11
CA LEU A 104 -4.27 -13.73 -9.92
C LEU A 104 -3.79 -14.93 -9.11
N TRP A 105 -3.43 -14.72 -7.83
CA TRP A 105 -2.90 -15.80 -7.01
C TRP A 105 -4.00 -16.79 -6.63
N PHE A 106 -3.67 -18.07 -6.74
CA PHE A 106 -4.54 -19.12 -6.29
C PHE A 106 -4.60 -19.12 -4.76
N GLN A 107 -5.82 -19.19 -4.22
CA GLN A 107 -6.03 -19.57 -2.84
C GLN A 107 -6.31 -21.07 -2.80
N ALA A 108 -5.49 -21.77 -2.04
CA ALA A 108 -5.83 -23.12 -1.64
C ALA A 108 -7.03 -23.02 -0.68
N ARG A 109 -8.18 -23.49 -1.09
CA ARG A 109 -9.33 -23.68 -0.21
C ARG A 109 -9.41 -25.17 0.09
N GLU A 110 -9.32 -25.52 1.34
CA GLU A 110 -9.58 -26.89 1.76
C GLU A 110 -11.08 -27.08 1.88
N ARG A 111 -11.61 -27.92 1.00
CA ARG A 111 -12.98 -28.40 1.08
C ARG A 111 -12.98 -29.71 1.83
N ILE A 112 -13.69 -29.75 2.93
CA ILE A 112 -13.82 -30.93 3.78
C ILE A 112 -15.18 -31.53 3.48
N SER A 113 -15.18 -32.81 3.11
CA SER A 113 -16.38 -33.55 2.73
C SER A 113 -16.53 -34.80 3.58
N LEU A 114 -17.76 -35.11 3.95
CA LEU A 114 -18.07 -36.40 4.58
C LEU A 114 -17.82 -37.52 3.58
N THR A 115 -17.20 -38.61 4.02
CA THR A 115 -17.06 -39.82 3.21
C THR A 115 -18.37 -40.65 3.25
N GLY A 116 -18.42 -41.72 2.46
CA GLY A 116 -19.55 -42.66 2.52
C GLY A 116 -19.66 -43.45 3.83
N ASP A 117 -18.60 -43.45 4.67
CA ASP A 117 -18.59 -44.14 5.97
C ASP A 117 -19.38 -43.32 7.01
N ARG A 118 -20.55 -43.81 7.38
CA ARG A 118 -21.45 -43.25 8.41
C ARG A 118 -21.27 -43.87 9.80
N SER A 119 -20.27 -44.73 9.99
CA SER A 119 -20.03 -45.43 11.26
C SER A 119 -19.81 -44.50 12.47
N TRP A 120 -19.52 -43.21 12.21
CA TRP A 120 -19.39 -42.20 13.27
C TRP A 120 -20.70 -41.91 14.02
N LYS A 121 -21.86 -42.23 13.43
CA LYS A 121 -23.17 -42.08 14.10
C LYS A 121 -23.37 -43.10 15.23
N GLU A 122 -22.70 -44.25 15.16
CA GLU A 122 -22.84 -45.36 16.09
C GLU A 122 -21.63 -45.49 17.03
N LYS A 123 -20.51 -44.85 16.71
CA LYS A 123 -19.24 -44.92 17.45
C LYS A 123 -19.04 -43.71 18.36
N ALA A 124 -18.51 -43.98 19.57
CA ALA A 124 -18.13 -42.91 20.47
C ALA A 124 -17.02 -42.02 19.86
N ILE A 125 -17.29 -40.73 19.75
CA ILE A 125 -16.32 -39.72 19.28
C ILE A 125 -15.53 -39.26 20.51
N ARG A 126 -14.22 -39.55 20.52
CA ARG A 126 -13.35 -39.31 21.70
C ARG A 126 -12.57 -37.99 21.63
N LYS A 127 -12.73 -37.18 20.57
CA LYS A 127 -12.00 -35.94 20.37
C LYS A 127 -12.99 -34.77 20.48
N ASP A 128 -12.73 -33.90 21.45
CA ASP A 128 -13.55 -32.70 21.66
C ASP A 128 -13.60 -31.85 20.39
N GLY A 129 -14.77 -31.33 20.02
CA GLY A 129 -15.02 -30.55 18.80
C GLY A 129 -15.25 -31.40 17.53
N ALA A 130 -14.98 -32.70 17.55
CA ALA A 130 -15.13 -33.55 16.36
C ALA A 130 -16.61 -33.90 16.04
N ALA A 131 -17.45 -33.99 17.05
CA ALA A 131 -18.88 -34.22 16.89
C ALA A 131 -19.57 -33.00 16.25
N GLU A 132 -19.22 -31.81 16.70
CA GLU A 132 -19.73 -30.53 16.17
C GLU A 132 -19.34 -30.32 14.72
N VAL A 133 -18.11 -30.64 14.34
CA VAL A 133 -17.63 -30.56 12.94
C VAL A 133 -18.42 -31.53 12.06
N LEU A 134 -18.65 -32.78 12.50
CA LEU A 134 -19.42 -33.75 11.71
C LEU A 134 -20.90 -33.34 11.59
N ALA A 135 -21.52 -32.84 12.67
CA ALA A 135 -22.88 -32.33 12.65
C ALA A 135 -23.05 -31.13 11.73
N LEU A 136 -22.10 -30.18 11.73
CA LEU A 136 -22.13 -29.04 10.82
C LEU A 136 -21.95 -29.48 9.37
N LEU A 137 -21.03 -30.42 9.08
CA LEU A 137 -20.86 -30.96 7.75
C LEU A 137 -22.14 -31.64 7.24
N GLU A 138 -22.84 -32.41 8.12
CA GLU A 138 -24.11 -33.05 7.74
C GLU A 138 -25.21 -32.02 7.44
N ASN A 139 -25.32 -30.97 8.26
CA ASN A 139 -26.27 -29.86 8.05
C ASN A 139 -25.99 -29.04 6.77
N LEU A 140 -24.73 -28.95 6.36
CA LEU A 140 -24.32 -28.26 5.14
C LEU A 140 -24.34 -29.15 3.88
N GLY A 141 -25.02 -30.28 3.92
CA GLY A 141 -25.15 -31.18 2.78
C GLY A 141 -23.94 -32.08 2.54
N GLY A 142 -23.12 -32.30 3.56
CA GLY A 142 -22.00 -33.25 3.55
C GLY A 142 -20.66 -32.63 3.15
N GLN A 143 -20.61 -31.34 2.87
CA GLN A 143 -19.36 -30.66 2.52
C GLN A 143 -19.34 -29.20 2.99
N ALA A 144 -18.17 -28.70 3.37
CA ALA A 144 -17.97 -27.32 3.77
C ALA A 144 -16.54 -26.85 3.46
N GLU A 145 -16.37 -25.53 3.34
CA GLU A 145 -15.03 -24.92 3.36
C GLU A 145 -14.44 -24.99 4.76
N GLU A 146 -13.12 -25.21 4.85
CA GLU A 146 -12.39 -25.22 6.13
C GLU A 146 -12.68 -23.97 6.97
N SER A 147 -12.79 -22.80 6.30
CA SER A 147 -13.09 -21.51 6.96
C SER A 147 -14.41 -21.50 7.74
N ALA A 148 -15.43 -22.19 7.26
CA ALA A 148 -16.71 -22.30 7.93
C ALA A 148 -16.62 -23.22 9.16
N LEU A 149 -15.81 -24.26 9.08
CA LEU A 149 -15.59 -25.19 10.21
C LEU A 149 -14.67 -24.58 11.28
N ARG A 150 -13.73 -23.73 10.89
CA ARG A 150 -12.85 -22.98 11.82
C ARG A 150 -13.62 -22.03 12.73
N ALA A 151 -14.79 -21.57 12.31
CA ALA A 151 -15.64 -20.73 13.16
C ALA A 151 -16.12 -21.44 14.43
N LEU A 152 -16.20 -22.76 14.41
CA LEU A 152 -16.57 -23.59 15.56
C LEU A 152 -15.41 -23.78 16.55
N ILE A 153 -14.17 -23.87 16.02
CA ILE A 153 -12.97 -24.15 16.82
C ILE A 153 -11.91 -23.09 16.44
N PRO A 154 -11.90 -21.95 17.14
CA PRO A 154 -11.00 -20.84 16.80
C PRO A 154 -9.51 -21.13 17.04
N ASP A 155 -9.19 -22.10 17.90
CA ASP A 155 -7.80 -22.49 18.17
C ASP A 155 -7.25 -23.38 17.06
N GLU A 156 -6.18 -22.92 16.41
CA GLU A 156 -5.61 -23.56 15.21
C GLU A 156 -5.04 -24.96 15.49
N GLU A 157 -4.44 -25.17 16.67
CA GLU A 157 -3.82 -26.44 17.04
C GLU A 157 -4.89 -27.49 17.33
N THR A 158 -5.92 -27.11 18.06
CA THR A 158 -7.09 -27.93 18.34
C THR A 158 -7.84 -28.27 17.05
N PHE A 159 -8.11 -27.30 16.18
CA PHE A 159 -8.79 -27.53 14.91
C PHE A 159 -8.02 -28.53 14.02
N SER A 160 -6.72 -28.30 13.82
CA SER A 160 -5.87 -29.21 13.04
C SER A 160 -5.85 -30.62 13.63
N GLY A 161 -5.84 -30.74 14.96
CA GLY A 161 -5.92 -32.01 15.67
C GLY A 161 -7.25 -32.73 15.44
N VAL A 162 -8.37 -32.01 15.40
CA VAL A 162 -9.72 -32.54 15.10
C VAL A 162 -9.81 -33.04 13.66
N ILE A 163 -9.39 -32.24 12.69
CA ILE A 163 -9.44 -32.62 11.28
C ILE A 163 -8.54 -33.84 11.00
N ALA A 164 -7.32 -33.85 11.55
CA ALA A 164 -6.44 -35.02 11.44
C ALA A 164 -7.03 -36.30 12.07
N TYR A 165 -7.73 -36.18 13.20
CA TYR A 165 -8.44 -37.30 13.84
C TYR A 165 -9.54 -37.83 12.93
N LEU A 166 -10.41 -36.95 12.40
CA LEU A 166 -11.54 -37.33 11.56
C LEU A 166 -11.06 -37.94 10.22
N ALA A 167 -10.02 -37.38 9.60
CA ALA A 167 -9.42 -37.91 8.40
C ALA A 167 -8.78 -39.29 8.59
N ARG A 168 -8.08 -39.51 9.73
CA ARG A 168 -7.53 -40.84 10.11
C ARG A 168 -8.61 -41.88 10.31
N LYS A 169 -9.78 -41.46 10.80
CA LYS A 169 -10.95 -42.34 10.94
C LYS A 169 -11.66 -42.57 9.60
N LYS A 170 -11.24 -41.91 8.53
CA LYS A 170 -11.84 -41.97 7.19
C LYS A 170 -13.31 -41.49 7.14
N TRP A 171 -13.72 -40.67 8.11
CA TRP A 171 -15.07 -40.09 8.15
C TRP A 171 -15.18 -38.82 7.31
N ILE A 172 -14.06 -38.16 7.10
CA ILE A 172 -13.95 -37.03 6.20
C ILE A 172 -12.83 -37.23 5.18
N SER A 173 -12.97 -36.57 4.04
CA SER A 173 -11.90 -36.33 3.07
C SER A 173 -11.66 -34.82 2.94
N ALA A 174 -10.41 -34.44 2.87
CA ALA A 174 -10.03 -33.06 2.61
C ALA A 174 -9.46 -32.96 1.17
N GLU A 175 -10.09 -32.15 0.35
CA GLU A 175 -9.61 -31.84 -0.98
C GLU A 175 -9.18 -30.37 -1.05
N THR A 176 -7.97 -30.11 -1.53
CA THR A 176 -7.50 -28.77 -1.75
C THR A 176 -7.93 -28.31 -3.14
N GLU A 177 -8.87 -27.41 -3.20
CA GLU A 177 -9.30 -26.74 -4.43
C GLU A 177 -8.53 -25.41 -4.56
N TYR A 178 -7.95 -25.18 -5.75
CA TYR A 178 -7.22 -23.95 -6.02
C TYR A 178 -8.09 -23.01 -6.85
N LEU A 179 -8.64 -21.98 -6.20
CA LEU A 179 -9.50 -21.01 -6.85
C LEU A 179 -8.77 -19.67 -7.01
N ARG A 180 -8.87 -19.05 -8.19
CA ARG A 180 -8.45 -17.67 -8.38
C ARG A 180 -9.40 -16.73 -7.63
N ARG A 181 -8.86 -15.72 -6.94
CA ARG A 181 -9.68 -14.69 -6.28
C ARG A 181 -10.44 -13.80 -7.25
N ALA A 182 -9.89 -13.59 -8.45
CA ALA A 182 -10.54 -12.82 -9.51
C ALA A 182 -10.55 -13.64 -10.79
N ASN A 183 -11.75 -13.90 -11.29
CA ASN A 183 -11.97 -14.47 -12.61
C ASN A 183 -12.32 -13.35 -13.58
N ASP A 184 -12.16 -13.60 -14.86
CA ASP A 184 -12.68 -12.73 -15.90
C ASP A 184 -14.19 -12.58 -15.71
N LYS A 185 -14.66 -11.35 -15.72
CA LYS A 185 -16.09 -11.09 -15.77
C LYS A 185 -16.50 -11.15 -17.23
N THR A 186 -17.39 -12.08 -17.55
CA THR A 186 -18.00 -12.15 -18.86
C THR A 186 -19.43 -11.63 -18.81
N GLU A 187 -19.86 -11.03 -19.86
CA GLU A 187 -21.23 -10.64 -20.09
C GLU A 187 -21.73 -11.33 -21.37
N LYS A 188 -22.94 -11.84 -21.31
CA LYS A 188 -23.58 -12.42 -22.49
C LYS A 188 -24.11 -11.32 -23.40
N ILE A 189 -23.59 -11.26 -24.61
CA ILE A 189 -24.06 -10.35 -25.65
C ILE A 189 -24.98 -11.16 -26.58
N ALA A 190 -26.17 -10.64 -26.78
CA ALA A 190 -27.12 -11.17 -27.76
C ALA A 190 -26.94 -10.45 -29.09
N ALA A 191 -26.88 -11.19 -30.17
CA ALA A 191 -26.90 -10.68 -31.55
C ALA A 191 -27.95 -11.44 -32.36
N LEU A 192 -28.51 -10.83 -33.42
CA LEU A 192 -29.38 -11.52 -34.33
C LEU A 192 -28.62 -12.64 -35.08
N ALA A 193 -29.18 -13.84 -35.10
CA ALA A 193 -28.65 -14.98 -35.85
C ALA A 193 -29.27 -15.09 -37.24
N VAL A 194 -30.32 -14.33 -37.51
CA VAL A 194 -31.11 -14.29 -38.77
C VAL A 194 -31.18 -12.85 -39.28
N SER A 195 -31.70 -12.64 -40.49
CA SER A 195 -31.94 -11.28 -40.99
C SER A 195 -32.97 -10.54 -40.15
N ALA A 196 -32.89 -9.19 -40.14
CA ALA A 196 -33.89 -8.37 -39.45
C ALA A 196 -35.30 -8.59 -39.97
N GLU A 197 -35.47 -8.86 -41.27
CA GLU A 197 -36.74 -9.13 -41.91
C GLU A 197 -37.34 -10.43 -41.39
N GLU A 198 -36.57 -11.52 -41.34
CA GLU A 198 -37.00 -12.81 -40.84
C GLU A 198 -37.33 -12.77 -39.32
N ALA A 199 -36.55 -12.02 -38.57
CA ALA A 199 -36.81 -11.80 -37.14
C ALA A 199 -38.10 -11.03 -36.89
N MET A 200 -38.41 -10.02 -37.72
CA MET A 200 -39.64 -9.24 -37.66
C MET A 200 -40.85 -10.02 -38.13
N GLU A 201 -40.71 -10.85 -39.15
CA GLU A 201 -41.77 -11.74 -39.61
C GLU A 201 -42.17 -12.72 -38.51
N TYR A 202 -41.22 -13.38 -37.88
CA TYR A 202 -41.46 -14.24 -36.73
C TYR A 202 -42.09 -13.50 -35.56
N ALA A 203 -41.63 -12.27 -35.26
CA ALA A 203 -42.17 -11.43 -34.18
C ALA A 203 -43.65 -11.03 -34.42
N SER A 204 -44.01 -10.77 -35.71
CA SER A 204 -45.37 -10.37 -36.09
C SER A 204 -46.39 -11.49 -35.93
N HIS A 205 -46.00 -12.77 -36.15
CA HIS A 205 -46.89 -13.92 -36.04
C HIS A 205 -47.01 -14.47 -34.59
N ARG A 206 -46.42 -13.78 -33.59
CA ARG A 206 -46.50 -14.21 -32.19
C ARG A 206 -47.81 -13.85 -31.50
N PRO A 207 -48.43 -14.79 -30.73
CA PRO A 207 -49.60 -14.52 -29.94
C PRO A 207 -49.30 -13.50 -28.81
N LYS A 208 -50.31 -12.81 -28.29
CA LYS A 208 -50.17 -11.84 -27.18
C LYS A 208 -49.51 -12.43 -25.93
N SER A 209 -49.63 -13.76 -25.74
CA SER A 209 -48.93 -14.48 -24.66
C SER A 209 -47.39 -14.52 -24.79
N ALA A 210 -46.86 -14.24 -25.98
CA ALA A 210 -45.42 -14.20 -26.27
C ALA A 210 -44.89 -12.79 -26.54
N ALA A 211 -45.57 -11.76 -26.05
CA ALA A 211 -45.23 -10.35 -26.26
C ALA A 211 -43.76 -10.02 -25.92
N MET A 212 -43.19 -10.65 -24.89
CA MET A 212 -41.79 -10.43 -24.52
C MET A 212 -40.79 -10.91 -25.58
N GLN A 213 -41.08 -12.01 -26.30
CA GLN A 213 -40.24 -12.45 -27.40
C GLN A 213 -40.29 -11.46 -28.58
N LYS A 214 -41.48 -10.90 -28.85
CA LYS A 214 -41.68 -9.88 -29.86
C LYS A 214 -40.86 -8.62 -29.53
N ASN A 215 -40.98 -8.07 -28.30
CA ASN A 215 -40.27 -6.88 -27.88
C ASN A 215 -38.75 -7.09 -27.98
N VAL A 216 -38.25 -8.27 -27.59
CA VAL A 216 -36.82 -8.63 -27.73
C VAL A 216 -36.37 -8.57 -29.19
N LEU A 217 -37.07 -9.18 -30.11
CA LEU A 217 -36.69 -9.18 -31.51
C LEU A 217 -36.81 -7.81 -32.17
N GLU A 218 -37.88 -7.04 -31.85
CA GLU A 218 -38.05 -5.65 -32.32
C GLU A 218 -36.89 -4.77 -31.89
N LEU A 219 -36.46 -4.84 -30.62
CA LEU A 219 -35.31 -4.09 -30.13
C LEU A 219 -34.01 -4.55 -30.83
N MET A 220 -33.84 -5.86 -30.97
CA MET A 220 -32.64 -6.42 -31.60
C MET A 220 -32.49 -6.03 -33.07
N CYS A 221 -33.60 -5.91 -33.82
CA CYS A 221 -33.59 -5.42 -35.21
C CYS A 221 -33.11 -3.95 -35.29
N GLY A 222 -33.34 -3.13 -34.23
CA GLY A 222 -32.91 -1.74 -34.21
C GLY A 222 -31.45 -1.56 -33.81
N VAL A 223 -30.92 -2.41 -32.91
CA VAL A 223 -29.57 -2.22 -32.31
C VAL A 223 -28.54 -3.26 -32.81
N GLY A 224 -28.96 -4.35 -33.41
CA GLY A 224 -28.11 -5.40 -33.94
C GLY A 224 -27.44 -6.31 -32.87
N SER A 225 -26.83 -5.75 -31.88
CA SER A 225 -26.25 -6.48 -30.73
C SER A 225 -26.34 -5.67 -29.46
N VAL A 226 -26.57 -6.33 -28.32
CA VAL A 226 -26.75 -5.70 -27.02
C VAL A 226 -26.52 -6.71 -25.90
N SER A 227 -26.14 -6.24 -24.69
CA SER A 227 -26.00 -7.15 -23.56
C SER A 227 -27.33 -7.75 -23.13
N VAL A 228 -27.34 -9.03 -22.74
CA VAL A 228 -28.57 -9.72 -22.28
C VAL A 228 -29.22 -8.98 -21.11
N LYS A 229 -28.44 -8.31 -20.27
CA LYS A 229 -28.96 -7.51 -19.16
C LYS A 229 -29.71 -6.29 -19.64
N GLU A 230 -29.12 -5.52 -20.55
CA GLU A 230 -29.76 -4.34 -21.14
C GLU A 230 -30.99 -4.75 -21.94
N LEU A 231 -30.87 -5.86 -22.72
CA LEU A 231 -31.98 -6.43 -23.46
C LEU A 231 -33.16 -6.76 -22.54
N CYS A 232 -32.90 -7.44 -21.41
CA CYS A 232 -33.90 -7.74 -20.41
C CYS A 232 -34.49 -6.47 -19.75
N TYR A 233 -33.61 -5.47 -19.45
CA TYR A 233 -34.03 -4.23 -18.85
C TYR A 233 -34.97 -3.40 -19.74
N PHE A 234 -34.61 -3.19 -21.00
CA PHE A 234 -35.41 -2.37 -21.93
C PHE A 234 -36.69 -3.06 -22.42
N THR A 235 -36.66 -4.40 -22.53
CA THR A 235 -37.83 -5.13 -23.03
C THR A 235 -38.73 -5.66 -21.92
N GLY A 236 -38.28 -5.68 -20.67
CA GLY A 236 -38.96 -6.37 -19.58
C GLY A 236 -38.91 -7.89 -19.66
N ALA A 237 -38.17 -8.47 -20.61
CA ALA A 237 -38.03 -9.89 -20.79
C ALA A 237 -37.10 -10.52 -19.72
N SER A 238 -37.36 -11.80 -19.41
CA SER A 238 -36.47 -12.59 -18.57
C SER A 238 -35.33 -13.21 -19.39
N THR A 239 -34.22 -13.55 -18.72
CA THR A 239 -33.11 -14.27 -19.33
C THR A 239 -33.57 -15.61 -19.94
N ALA A 240 -34.59 -16.24 -19.36
CA ALA A 240 -35.21 -17.47 -19.93
C ALA A 240 -35.84 -17.22 -21.31
N THR A 241 -36.42 -16.05 -21.51
CA THR A 241 -37.00 -15.66 -22.81
C THR A 241 -35.90 -15.52 -23.87
N VAL A 242 -34.78 -14.85 -23.51
CA VAL A 242 -33.63 -14.67 -24.41
C VAL A 242 -32.98 -16.01 -24.73
N ASN A 243 -32.75 -16.90 -23.75
CA ASN A 243 -32.23 -18.25 -23.98
C ASN A 243 -33.16 -19.12 -24.84
N ARG A 244 -34.47 -18.88 -24.76
CA ARG A 244 -35.44 -19.58 -25.64
C ARG A 244 -35.31 -19.13 -27.10
N LEU A 245 -35.12 -17.82 -27.33
CA LEU A 245 -34.90 -17.29 -28.68
C LEU A 245 -33.56 -17.75 -29.28
N GLU A 246 -32.55 -17.93 -28.45
CA GLU A 246 -31.29 -18.57 -28.84
C GLU A 246 -31.52 -20.01 -29.31
N LYS A 247 -32.22 -20.82 -28.48
CA LYS A 247 -32.56 -22.23 -28.85
C LYS A 247 -33.39 -22.34 -30.10
N LEU A 248 -34.19 -21.31 -30.41
CA LEU A 248 -34.99 -21.25 -31.63
C LEU A 248 -34.20 -20.77 -32.86
N GLY A 249 -32.91 -20.37 -32.67
CA GLY A 249 -32.03 -19.93 -33.73
C GLY A 249 -32.19 -18.47 -34.18
N TYR A 250 -32.97 -17.65 -33.49
CA TYR A 250 -33.15 -16.22 -33.80
C TYR A 250 -32.06 -15.32 -33.18
N LEU A 251 -31.47 -15.74 -32.04
CA LEU A 251 -30.40 -15.04 -31.39
C LEU A 251 -29.17 -15.95 -31.26
N THR A 252 -27.98 -15.33 -31.30
CA THR A 252 -26.73 -15.94 -30.90
C THR A 252 -26.25 -15.25 -29.62
N LEU A 253 -25.94 -16.04 -28.58
CA LEU A 253 -25.37 -15.52 -27.33
C LEU A 253 -23.89 -15.81 -27.34
N THR A 254 -23.07 -14.73 -27.24
CA THR A 254 -21.62 -14.83 -27.12
C THR A 254 -21.21 -14.28 -25.76
N GLU A 255 -20.29 -14.96 -25.07
CA GLU A 255 -19.70 -14.42 -23.87
C GLU A 255 -18.53 -13.48 -24.23
N GLN A 256 -18.66 -12.22 -23.84
CA GLN A 256 -17.59 -11.24 -24.02
C GLN A 256 -17.01 -10.84 -22.68
N PRO A 257 -15.68 -10.70 -22.57
CA PRO A 257 -15.07 -10.20 -21.35
C PRO A 257 -15.43 -8.73 -21.14
N VAL A 258 -15.88 -8.41 -19.92
CA VAL A 258 -16.22 -7.05 -19.49
C VAL A 258 -15.27 -6.60 -18.41
N LEU A 259 -14.65 -5.46 -18.61
CA LEU A 259 -13.73 -4.87 -17.65
C LEU A 259 -14.50 -4.15 -16.53
N ARG A 260 -14.13 -4.44 -15.28
CA ARG A 260 -14.65 -3.77 -14.07
C ARG A 260 -13.88 -2.47 -13.83
N CYS A 261 -13.97 -1.52 -14.75
CA CYS A 261 -13.31 -0.24 -14.59
C CYS A 261 -14.29 0.77 -13.99
N ARG A 262 -13.91 1.39 -12.88
CA ARG A 262 -14.65 2.51 -12.32
C ARG A 262 -14.55 3.68 -13.27
N GLU A 263 -15.69 4.27 -13.61
CA GLU A 263 -15.72 5.47 -14.44
C GLU A 263 -15.15 6.66 -13.64
N ILE A 264 -14.09 7.25 -14.17
CA ILE A 264 -13.46 8.44 -13.60
C ILE A 264 -13.99 9.63 -14.38
N ARG A 265 -14.68 10.54 -13.70
CA ARG A 265 -15.17 11.77 -14.31
C ARG A 265 -13.97 12.66 -14.69
N PRO A 266 -13.83 13.04 -15.96
CA PRO A 266 -12.75 13.92 -16.36
C PRO A 266 -12.96 15.33 -15.77
N ALA A 267 -11.87 15.96 -15.35
CA ALA A 267 -11.90 17.32 -14.89
C ALA A 267 -12.24 18.30 -16.05
N LYS A 268 -12.91 19.41 -15.75
CA LYS A 268 -13.10 20.48 -16.72
C LYS A 268 -11.75 21.18 -16.97
N LEU A 269 -11.30 21.22 -18.20
CA LEU A 269 -10.09 21.94 -18.61
C LEU A 269 -10.46 23.37 -18.98
N ASN A 270 -9.73 24.34 -18.43
CA ASN A 270 -9.95 25.78 -18.70
C ASN A 270 -9.08 26.27 -19.89
N GLY A 271 -8.97 25.47 -20.95
CA GLY A 271 -8.16 25.79 -22.14
C GLY A 271 -6.90 24.95 -22.27
N PRO A 272 -6.04 25.25 -23.24
CA PRO A 272 -4.79 24.53 -23.47
C PRO A 272 -3.82 24.74 -22.30
N LEU A 273 -3.02 23.71 -22.02
CA LEU A 273 -1.99 23.78 -20.99
C LEU A 273 -0.83 24.67 -21.47
N VAL A 274 -0.70 25.85 -20.87
CA VAL A 274 0.40 26.77 -21.10
C VAL A 274 1.36 26.72 -19.93
N LEU A 275 2.64 26.49 -20.22
CA LEU A 275 3.70 26.44 -19.20
C LEU A 275 4.22 27.86 -18.91
N SER A 276 4.54 28.15 -17.66
CA SER A 276 5.30 29.36 -17.31
C SER A 276 6.73 29.25 -17.81
N PRO A 277 7.50 30.35 -17.88
CA PRO A 277 8.90 30.32 -18.35
C PRO A 277 9.77 29.30 -17.58
N ASP A 278 9.62 29.22 -16.26
CA ASP A 278 10.34 28.27 -15.41
C ASP A 278 9.93 26.82 -15.70
N GLN A 279 8.63 26.57 -15.82
CA GLN A 279 8.10 25.27 -16.18
C GLN A 279 8.56 24.84 -17.58
N GLN A 280 8.55 25.77 -18.56
CA GLN A 280 8.98 25.49 -19.91
C GLN A 280 10.48 25.13 -19.97
N ARG A 281 11.32 25.89 -19.27
CA ARG A 281 12.75 25.60 -19.16
C ARG A 281 13.02 24.21 -18.57
N CYS A 282 12.32 23.86 -17.50
CA CYS A 282 12.44 22.54 -16.89
C CYS A 282 11.93 21.43 -17.83
N TYR A 283 10.80 21.66 -18.50
CA TYR A 283 10.25 20.72 -19.47
C TYR A 283 11.22 20.47 -20.63
N ASP A 284 11.76 21.50 -21.23
CA ASP A 284 12.68 21.39 -22.37
C ASP A 284 13.93 20.58 -22.00
N GLY A 285 14.50 20.84 -20.82
CA GLY A 285 15.64 20.09 -20.31
C GLY A 285 15.31 18.63 -20.07
N LEU A 286 14.18 18.34 -19.42
CA LEU A 286 13.71 16.99 -19.11
C LEU A 286 13.32 16.21 -20.37
N ALA A 287 12.63 16.85 -21.32
CA ALA A 287 12.28 16.24 -22.61
C ALA A 287 13.53 15.85 -23.40
N LYS A 288 14.54 16.75 -23.47
CA LYS A 288 15.82 16.44 -24.06
C LYS A 288 16.55 15.29 -23.36
N GLN A 289 16.52 15.25 -22.02
CA GLN A 289 17.12 14.16 -21.25
C GLN A 289 16.41 12.83 -21.51
N MET A 290 15.08 12.83 -21.63
CA MET A 290 14.27 11.63 -21.88
C MET A 290 14.59 10.95 -23.22
N THR A 291 15.06 11.71 -24.21
CA THR A 291 15.43 11.17 -25.54
C THR A 291 16.86 10.63 -25.64
N GLN A 292 17.64 10.73 -24.56
CA GLN A 292 18.99 10.17 -24.53
C GLN A 292 18.95 8.63 -24.45
N GLU A 293 20.01 7.99 -24.92
CA GLU A 293 20.17 6.52 -24.81
C GLU A 293 20.09 6.02 -23.35
N LYS A 294 20.64 6.81 -22.43
CA LYS A 294 20.61 6.55 -20.97
C LYS A 294 20.06 7.77 -20.25
N PRO A 295 18.72 7.93 -20.20
CA PRO A 295 18.11 9.12 -19.62
C PRO A 295 18.48 9.37 -18.15
N GLY A 296 18.72 8.29 -17.38
CA GLY A 296 19.12 8.39 -15.99
C GLY A 296 18.02 8.87 -15.04
N VAL A 297 18.43 9.64 -14.03
CA VAL A 297 17.54 10.15 -12.97
C VAL A 297 17.61 11.67 -12.97
N ALA A 298 16.46 12.32 -12.90
CA ALA A 298 16.32 13.75 -12.74
C ALA A 298 15.56 14.07 -11.43
N LEU A 299 15.98 15.12 -10.74
CA LEU A 299 15.29 15.70 -9.60
C LEU A 299 14.66 17.03 -10.02
N LEU A 300 13.33 17.12 -9.96
CA LEU A 300 12.57 18.35 -10.16
C LEU A 300 12.20 18.94 -8.81
N ARG A 301 12.98 19.91 -8.35
CA ARG A 301 12.67 20.68 -7.16
C ARG A 301 11.78 21.86 -7.55
N GLY A 302 10.57 21.91 -7.03
CA GLY A 302 9.66 23.03 -7.27
C GLY A 302 8.93 23.40 -6.01
N VAL A 303 8.98 24.67 -5.63
CA VAL A 303 8.27 25.13 -4.41
C VAL A 303 6.80 24.71 -4.41
N THR A 304 6.19 24.64 -3.23
CA THR A 304 4.77 24.27 -3.12
C THR A 304 3.92 25.21 -3.96
N GLY A 305 3.12 24.63 -4.89
CA GLY A 305 2.30 25.43 -5.82
C GLY A 305 3.03 25.94 -7.07
N SER A 306 4.25 25.47 -7.36
CA SER A 306 4.98 25.81 -8.61
C SER A 306 4.40 25.18 -9.89
N GLY A 307 3.42 24.27 -9.76
CA GLY A 307 2.78 23.62 -10.91
C GLY A 307 3.58 22.47 -11.52
N LYS A 308 4.30 21.69 -10.71
CA LYS A 308 5.02 20.46 -11.15
C LYS A 308 4.16 19.55 -12.01
N THR A 309 2.88 19.41 -11.67
CA THR A 309 1.92 18.57 -12.40
C THR A 309 1.77 19.00 -13.88
N SER A 310 1.87 20.29 -14.19
CA SER A 310 1.82 20.79 -15.57
C SER A 310 3.02 20.29 -16.39
N VAL A 311 4.20 20.27 -15.79
CA VAL A 311 5.42 19.70 -16.41
C VAL A 311 5.25 18.19 -16.60
N TYR A 312 4.69 17.48 -15.61
CA TYR A 312 4.43 16.04 -15.74
C TYR A 312 3.50 15.74 -16.92
N ILE A 313 2.37 16.46 -17.04
CA ILE A 313 1.42 16.26 -18.15
C ILE A 313 2.10 16.43 -19.51
N LYS A 314 2.91 17.47 -19.67
CA LYS A 314 3.65 17.70 -20.93
C LYS A 314 4.66 16.60 -21.22
N LEU A 315 5.41 16.14 -20.21
CA LEU A 315 6.37 15.04 -20.36
C LEU A 315 5.67 13.72 -20.69
N ILE A 316 4.49 13.46 -20.08
CA ILE A 316 3.67 12.28 -20.39
C ILE A 316 3.23 12.34 -21.86
N GLN A 317 2.74 13.49 -22.35
CA GLN A 317 2.37 13.68 -23.77
C GLN A 317 3.54 13.32 -24.67
N THR A 318 4.71 13.92 -24.43
CA THR A 318 5.93 13.64 -25.21
C THR A 318 6.35 12.16 -25.14
N CYS A 319 6.25 11.52 -23.98
CA CYS A 319 6.56 10.10 -23.85
C CYS A 319 5.59 9.22 -24.67
N LEU A 320 4.30 9.54 -24.66
CA LEU A 320 3.30 8.81 -25.46
C LEU A 320 3.52 8.95 -26.97
N GLU A 321 4.00 10.11 -27.44
CA GLU A 321 4.38 10.34 -28.83
C GLU A 321 5.50 9.39 -29.29
N THR A 322 6.39 8.97 -28.39
CA THR A 322 7.40 7.93 -28.66
C THR A 322 6.85 6.50 -28.65
N GLY A 323 5.55 6.32 -28.39
CA GLY A 323 4.88 5.02 -28.31
C GLY A 323 5.09 4.28 -26.97
N ARG A 324 5.86 4.83 -26.04
CA ARG A 324 6.20 4.22 -24.73
C ARG A 324 5.18 4.58 -23.65
N SER A 325 5.13 3.74 -22.62
CA SER A 325 4.25 3.94 -21.46
C SER A 325 4.87 4.88 -20.42
N THR A 326 4.02 5.46 -19.58
CA THR A 326 4.44 6.26 -18.43
C THR A 326 3.90 5.71 -17.14
N LEU A 327 4.71 5.71 -16.08
CA LEU A 327 4.30 5.45 -14.71
C LEU A 327 4.31 6.76 -13.92
N LEU A 328 3.17 7.16 -13.38
CA LEU A 328 3.05 8.25 -12.42
C LEU A 328 2.73 7.66 -11.05
N LEU A 329 3.72 7.66 -10.18
CA LEU A 329 3.61 7.20 -8.80
C LEU A 329 3.33 8.39 -7.90
N VAL A 330 2.30 8.25 -7.08
CA VAL A 330 1.91 9.27 -6.09
C VAL A 330 1.72 8.61 -4.72
N PRO A 331 1.91 9.33 -3.61
CA PRO A 331 1.54 8.83 -2.28
C PRO A 331 0.04 8.49 -2.22
N GLU A 332 -0.35 7.51 -1.37
CA GLU A 332 -1.75 7.07 -1.29
C GLU A 332 -2.73 8.22 -1.05
N ILE A 333 -2.35 9.19 -0.22
CA ILE A 333 -3.15 10.38 0.11
C ILE A 333 -3.25 11.36 -1.08
N ALA A 334 -2.25 11.40 -1.96
CA ALA A 334 -2.24 12.28 -3.13
C ALA A 334 -3.01 11.70 -4.33
N LEU A 335 -3.40 10.42 -4.28
CA LEU A 335 -4.21 9.78 -5.31
C LEU A 335 -5.68 10.21 -5.18
N THR A 336 -5.93 11.48 -5.43
CA THR A 336 -7.26 12.09 -5.29
C THR A 336 -8.09 11.97 -6.57
N PRO A 337 -9.43 12.02 -6.49
CA PRO A 337 -10.30 12.11 -7.66
C PRO A 337 -9.95 13.29 -8.57
N GLN A 338 -9.47 14.39 -7.98
CA GLN A 338 -9.03 15.57 -8.74
C GLN A 338 -7.82 15.25 -9.64
N LEU A 339 -6.80 14.58 -9.13
CA LEU A 339 -5.65 14.15 -9.93
C LEU A 339 -6.07 13.15 -11.01
N LEU A 340 -6.88 12.16 -10.63
CA LEU A 340 -7.38 11.15 -11.58
C LEU A 340 -8.26 11.79 -12.66
N GLY A 341 -9.16 12.70 -12.27
CA GLY A 341 -9.98 13.46 -13.22
C GLY A 341 -9.15 14.31 -14.16
N LEU A 342 -8.07 14.94 -13.67
CA LEU A 342 -7.14 15.72 -14.49
C LEU A 342 -6.40 14.81 -15.48
N MET A 343 -5.84 13.68 -15.05
CA MET A 343 -5.17 12.72 -15.94
C MET A 343 -6.13 12.17 -16.98
N THR A 344 -7.36 11.85 -16.60
CA THR A 344 -8.40 11.37 -17.52
C THR A 344 -8.82 12.44 -18.52
N ALA A 345 -8.84 13.72 -18.12
CA ALA A 345 -9.15 14.82 -19.02
C ALA A 345 -8.10 15.01 -20.15
N TYR A 346 -6.82 14.74 -19.83
CA TYR A 346 -5.74 14.86 -20.84
C TYR A 346 -5.49 13.57 -21.63
N PHE A 347 -5.70 12.40 -21.05
CA PHE A 347 -5.27 11.13 -21.66
C PHE A 347 -6.42 10.14 -21.90
N GLY A 348 -7.63 10.46 -21.47
CA GLY A 348 -8.84 9.67 -21.74
C GLY A 348 -8.71 8.21 -21.32
N ALA A 349 -9.09 7.33 -22.22
CA ALA A 349 -9.08 5.87 -22.00
C ALA A 349 -7.67 5.27 -21.84
N GLN A 350 -6.60 6.01 -22.13
CA GLN A 350 -5.23 5.51 -21.94
C GLN A 350 -4.79 5.49 -20.47
N VAL A 351 -5.59 6.03 -19.56
CA VAL A 351 -5.30 6.02 -18.11
C VAL A 351 -5.70 4.69 -17.48
N ALA A 352 -4.77 4.08 -16.76
CA ALA A 352 -5.04 2.97 -15.84
C ALA A 352 -4.67 3.37 -14.42
N VAL A 353 -5.47 2.93 -13.44
CA VAL A 353 -5.26 3.23 -12.02
C VAL A 353 -4.90 1.97 -11.26
N LEU A 354 -3.79 2.01 -10.50
CA LEU A 354 -3.29 0.88 -9.72
C LEU A 354 -2.99 1.28 -8.27
N HIS A 355 -3.88 0.92 -7.33
CA HIS A 355 -3.67 1.14 -5.90
C HIS A 355 -4.30 0.03 -5.04
N SER A 356 -3.98 0.03 -3.73
CA SER A 356 -4.37 -1.00 -2.77
C SER A 356 -5.87 -1.05 -2.48
N SER A 357 -6.58 0.08 -2.58
CA SER A 357 -8.02 0.17 -2.26
C SER A 357 -8.94 -0.33 -3.39
N LEU A 358 -8.40 -0.61 -4.58
CA LEU A 358 -9.18 -1.25 -5.65
C LEU A 358 -9.57 -2.67 -5.28
N GLY A 359 -10.79 -3.07 -5.63
CA GLY A 359 -11.22 -4.47 -5.54
C GLY A 359 -10.30 -5.40 -6.34
N ALA A 360 -10.19 -6.66 -5.93
CA ALA A 360 -9.28 -7.62 -6.56
C ALA A 360 -9.55 -7.79 -8.07
N GLY A 361 -10.85 -7.82 -8.45
CA GLY A 361 -11.27 -7.91 -9.85
C GLY A 361 -10.96 -6.66 -10.67
N GLU A 362 -11.23 -5.49 -10.10
CA GLU A 362 -10.95 -4.20 -10.74
C GLU A 362 -9.44 -4.02 -10.96
N ARG A 363 -8.62 -4.34 -9.94
CA ARG A 363 -7.15 -4.30 -10.05
C ARG A 363 -6.62 -5.24 -11.13
N TYR A 364 -7.23 -6.43 -11.24
CA TYR A 364 -6.88 -7.40 -12.28
C TYR A 364 -7.22 -6.87 -13.68
N ASP A 365 -8.38 -6.24 -13.85
CA ASP A 365 -8.81 -5.69 -15.12
C ASP A 365 -7.98 -4.47 -15.54
N GLN A 366 -7.62 -3.58 -14.62
CA GLN A 366 -6.68 -2.49 -14.88
C GLN A 366 -5.29 -3.04 -15.28
N TRP A 367 -4.81 -4.07 -14.57
CA TRP A 367 -3.53 -4.72 -14.90
C TRP A 367 -3.55 -5.33 -16.31
N LYS A 368 -4.66 -5.94 -16.75
CA LYS A 368 -4.83 -6.45 -18.12
C LYS A 368 -4.73 -5.34 -19.15
N ARG A 369 -5.41 -4.21 -18.93
CA ARG A 369 -5.36 -3.05 -19.84
C ARG A 369 -3.94 -2.50 -20.01
N VAL A 370 -3.17 -2.47 -18.94
CA VAL A 370 -1.76 -2.06 -19.02
C VAL A 370 -0.95 -3.09 -19.80
N ARG A 371 -1.17 -4.38 -19.55
CA ARG A 371 -0.45 -5.47 -20.19
C ARG A 371 -0.73 -5.59 -21.68
N SER A 372 -1.98 -5.39 -22.11
CA SER A 372 -2.38 -5.37 -23.53
C SER A 372 -1.89 -4.12 -24.28
N GLY A 373 -1.49 -3.07 -23.56
CA GLY A 373 -1.12 -1.77 -24.15
C GLY A 373 -2.30 -0.84 -24.41
N ASP A 374 -3.52 -1.21 -23.99
CA ASP A 374 -4.73 -0.36 -24.10
C ASP A 374 -4.62 0.87 -23.19
N ALA A 375 -3.89 0.74 -22.09
CA ALA A 375 -3.58 1.84 -21.21
C ALA A 375 -2.06 2.04 -21.10
N LYS A 376 -1.59 3.20 -21.53
CA LYS A 376 -0.17 3.57 -21.53
C LYS A 376 0.22 4.56 -20.43
N VAL A 377 -0.75 5.19 -19.76
CA VAL A 377 -0.53 6.09 -18.62
C VAL A 377 -1.01 5.39 -17.36
N VAL A 378 -0.07 4.91 -16.57
CA VAL A 378 -0.37 4.22 -15.32
C VAL A 378 -0.21 5.20 -14.17
N VAL A 379 -1.31 5.50 -13.48
CA VAL A 379 -1.33 6.33 -12.27
C VAL A 379 -1.56 5.41 -11.08
N GLY A 380 -0.73 5.53 -10.05
CA GLY A 380 -0.93 4.66 -8.91
C GLY A 380 -0.01 4.95 -7.73
N THR A 381 -0.17 4.12 -6.69
CA THR A 381 0.65 4.21 -5.49
C THR A 381 1.91 3.36 -5.61
N ARG A 382 2.65 3.19 -4.53
CA ARG A 382 3.91 2.42 -4.46
C ARG A 382 3.94 1.16 -5.32
N SER A 383 2.88 0.36 -5.29
CA SER A 383 2.83 -0.93 -6.01
C SER A 383 2.73 -0.79 -7.54
N ALA A 384 2.33 0.37 -8.04
CA ALA A 384 2.25 0.63 -9.49
C ALA A 384 3.64 0.61 -10.17
N VAL A 385 4.72 0.70 -9.39
CA VAL A 385 6.08 0.54 -9.91
C VAL A 385 6.32 -0.81 -10.59
N PHE A 386 5.49 -1.82 -10.31
CA PHE A 386 5.53 -3.16 -10.93
C PHE A 386 4.59 -3.32 -12.12
N ALA A 387 3.96 -2.26 -12.59
CA ALA A 387 3.03 -2.34 -13.73
C ALA A 387 3.67 -3.06 -14.93
N PRO A 388 2.90 -3.92 -15.63
CA PRO A 388 3.41 -4.81 -16.68
C PRO A 388 3.55 -4.07 -18.03
N CYS A 389 4.32 -3.00 -18.06
CA CYS A 389 4.63 -2.23 -19.27
C CYS A 389 6.12 -1.89 -19.32
N THR A 390 6.60 -1.47 -20.48
CA THR A 390 7.95 -0.93 -20.66
C THR A 390 7.88 0.60 -20.67
N PRO A 391 8.17 1.27 -19.54
CA PRO A 391 8.04 2.72 -19.45
C PRO A 391 9.15 3.45 -20.20
N GLY A 392 8.81 4.62 -20.77
CA GLY A 392 9.77 5.64 -21.22
C GLY A 392 10.01 6.69 -20.16
N LEU A 393 9.06 6.84 -19.25
CA LEU A 393 9.06 7.83 -18.17
C LEU A 393 8.48 7.22 -16.90
N ILE A 394 9.19 7.39 -15.79
CA ILE A 394 8.72 7.01 -14.45
C ILE A 394 8.79 8.23 -13.56
N ILE A 395 7.65 8.74 -13.12
CA ILE A 395 7.54 9.92 -12.26
C ILE A 395 7.21 9.45 -10.85
N LEU A 396 7.94 9.93 -9.85
CA LEU A 396 7.59 9.82 -8.44
C LEU A 396 7.31 11.23 -7.92
N ASP A 397 6.06 11.54 -7.68
CA ASP A 397 5.68 12.82 -7.05
C ASP A 397 5.80 12.71 -5.54
N GLU A 398 6.19 13.81 -4.88
CA GLU A 398 6.52 13.84 -3.45
C GLU A 398 7.48 12.69 -3.06
N GLU A 399 8.63 12.60 -3.76
CA GLU A 399 9.58 11.47 -3.70
C GLU A 399 10.14 11.19 -2.30
N GLN A 400 10.09 12.19 -1.41
CA GLN A 400 10.51 12.09 0.00
C GLN A 400 9.53 11.31 0.88
N GLU A 401 8.34 10.98 0.36
CA GLU A 401 7.31 10.33 1.18
C GLU A 401 7.69 8.91 1.60
N HIS A 402 7.52 8.63 2.89
CA HIS A 402 7.83 7.33 3.48
C HIS A 402 6.96 6.19 2.92
N SER A 403 5.76 6.50 2.41
CA SER A 403 4.84 5.53 1.82
C SER A 403 5.41 4.78 0.61
N TYR A 404 6.47 5.27 -0.01
CA TYR A 404 7.20 4.57 -1.07
C TYR A 404 8.05 3.39 -0.58
N LYS A 405 8.29 3.26 0.73
CA LYS A 405 8.91 2.08 1.35
C LYS A 405 7.84 1.07 1.78
N SER A 406 8.05 -0.21 1.47
CA SER A 406 7.14 -1.29 1.89
C SER A 406 7.49 -1.76 3.30
N GLU A 407 6.50 -1.86 4.17
CA GLU A 407 6.64 -2.43 5.51
C GLU A 407 6.61 -3.96 5.52
N ASN A 408 5.97 -4.55 4.51
CA ASN A 408 5.85 -6.00 4.34
C ASN A 408 6.88 -6.55 3.35
N SER A 409 7.22 -7.84 3.50
CA SER A 409 8.12 -8.53 2.57
C SER A 409 7.52 -8.63 1.15
N PRO A 410 8.34 -8.33 0.14
CA PRO A 410 9.67 -7.69 0.19
C PRO A 410 9.57 -6.24 0.65
N ARG A 411 10.47 -5.82 1.53
CA ARG A 411 10.52 -4.45 2.08
C ARG A 411 11.21 -3.49 1.11
N TYR A 412 10.69 -3.42 -0.10
CA TYR A 412 11.28 -2.63 -1.19
C TYR A 412 10.99 -1.13 -1.06
N SER A 413 11.87 -0.33 -1.66
CA SER A 413 11.63 1.08 -1.96
C SER A 413 11.19 1.22 -3.41
N ALA A 414 10.02 1.83 -3.65
CA ALA A 414 9.55 2.10 -5.02
C ALA A 414 10.52 3.01 -5.78
N LYS A 415 11.20 3.93 -5.10
CA LYS A 415 12.25 4.78 -5.68
C LYS A 415 13.42 3.95 -6.20
N GLU A 416 13.96 3.01 -5.40
CA GLU A 416 15.06 2.14 -5.86
C GLU A 416 14.62 1.22 -7.01
N VAL A 417 13.37 0.69 -6.95
CA VAL A 417 12.81 -0.12 -8.05
C VAL A 417 12.65 0.72 -9.33
N ALA A 418 12.14 1.94 -9.23
CA ALA A 418 12.00 2.85 -10.37
C ALA A 418 13.35 3.17 -11.01
N ILE A 419 14.37 3.46 -10.19
CA ILE A 419 15.75 3.72 -10.66
C ILE A 419 16.32 2.48 -11.35
N TRP A 420 16.13 1.29 -10.79
CA TRP A 420 16.56 0.04 -11.42
C TRP A 420 15.86 -0.19 -12.76
N ARG A 421 14.53 -0.01 -12.80
CA ARG A 421 13.74 -0.11 -14.04
C ARG A 421 14.21 0.90 -15.07
N GLY A 422 14.35 2.17 -14.68
CA GLY A 422 14.85 3.22 -15.57
C GLY A 422 16.17 2.86 -16.22
N ALA A 423 17.12 2.36 -15.42
CA ALA A 423 18.45 1.96 -15.91
C ALA A 423 18.41 0.72 -16.83
N LYS A 424 17.47 -0.20 -16.63
CA LYS A 424 17.38 -1.47 -17.39
C LYS A 424 16.45 -1.36 -18.60
N GLU A 425 15.43 -0.53 -18.51
CA GLU A 425 14.38 -0.39 -19.52
C GLU A 425 14.56 0.89 -20.35
N GLY A 426 15.61 1.71 -20.06
CA GLY A 426 15.91 2.96 -20.78
C GLY A 426 14.84 4.04 -20.54
N ALA A 427 14.33 4.19 -19.32
CA ALA A 427 13.37 5.21 -18.96
C ALA A 427 14.01 6.37 -18.19
N LEU A 428 13.52 7.58 -18.40
CA LEU A 428 13.80 8.70 -17.50
C LEU A 428 13.07 8.48 -16.18
N VAL A 429 13.79 8.55 -15.06
CA VAL A 429 13.19 8.57 -13.73
C VAL A 429 13.17 10.01 -13.23
N LEU A 430 11.98 10.55 -13.05
CA LEU A 430 11.76 11.92 -12.57
C LEU A 430 11.28 11.87 -11.11
N LEU A 431 12.09 12.41 -10.23
CA LEU A 431 11.77 12.59 -8.81
C LEU A 431 11.27 14.00 -8.60
N GLY A 432 10.02 14.17 -8.22
CA GLY A 432 9.40 15.48 -8.01
C GLY A 432 9.16 15.76 -6.55
N SER A 433 9.58 16.94 -6.08
CA SER A 433 9.34 17.36 -4.69
C SER A 433 9.46 18.88 -4.51
N ALA A 434 8.78 19.40 -3.50
CA ALA A 434 9.05 20.75 -3.00
C ALA A 434 10.20 20.74 -1.98
N THR A 435 10.27 19.66 -1.22
CA THR A 435 11.27 19.41 -0.18
C THR A 435 11.90 18.04 -0.44
N PRO A 436 12.82 17.94 -1.42
CA PRO A 436 13.44 16.67 -1.80
C PRO A 436 14.07 15.95 -0.60
N SER A 437 14.13 14.63 -0.65
CA SER A 437 14.87 13.88 0.36
C SER A 437 16.35 14.29 0.34
N VAL A 438 16.96 14.35 1.52
CA VAL A 438 18.38 14.74 1.67
C VAL A 438 19.29 13.86 0.80
N GLU A 439 18.94 12.56 0.65
CA GLU A 439 19.66 11.65 -0.24
C GLU A 439 19.54 12.04 -1.71
N SER A 440 18.35 12.38 -2.19
CA SER A 440 18.11 12.76 -3.58
C SER A 440 18.80 14.08 -3.91
N MET A 441 18.72 15.06 -3.01
CA MET A 441 19.40 16.33 -3.15
C MET A 441 20.93 16.18 -3.14
N TYR A 442 21.47 15.33 -2.27
CA TYR A 442 22.90 15.02 -2.25
C TYR A 442 23.37 14.45 -3.59
N ARG A 443 22.63 13.49 -4.16
CA ARG A 443 22.92 12.90 -5.46
C ARG A 443 22.80 13.92 -6.61
N ALA A 444 21.88 14.86 -6.50
CA ALA A 444 21.73 15.94 -7.45
C ALA A 444 22.90 16.95 -7.36
N LYS A 445 23.23 17.41 -6.13
CA LYS A 445 24.38 18.32 -5.91
C LYS A 445 25.74 17.70 -6.30
N THR A 446 25.86 16.36 -6.25
CA THR A 446 27.06 15.64 -6.68
C THR A 446 27.07 15.23 -8.15
N GLY A 447 26.05 15.62 -8.92
CA GLY A 447 25.96 15.36 -10.37
C GLY A 447 25.54 13.93 -10.75
N VAL A 448 25.12 13.10 -9.75
CA VAL A 448 24.58 11.76 -10.03
C VAL A 448 23.17 11.85 -10.60
N TYR A 449 22.39 12.82 -10.17
CA TYR A 449 21.08 13.18 -10.73
C TYR A 449 21.14 14.54 -11.41
N SER A 450 20.39 14.72 -12.48
CA SER A 450 20.19 16.03 -13.08
C SER A 450 19.23 16.85 -12.21
N LEU A 451 19.59 18.09 -11.89
CA LEU A 451 18.76 18.98 -11.06
C LEU A 451 18.05 20.00 -11.92
N TYR A 452 16.72 20.06 -11.79
CA TYR A 452 15.86 21.07 -12.38
C TYR A 452 15.11 21.80 -11.26
N THR A 453 15.08 23.14 -11.31
CA THR A 453 14.49 23.94 -10.22
C THR A 453 13.44 24.91 -10.77
N MET A 454 12.27 24.91 -10.11
CA MET A 454 11.20 25.90 -10.29
C MET A 454 11.09 26.70 -9.00
N ALA A 455 11.62 27.93 -9.00
CA ALA A 455 11.77 28.75 -7.81
C ALA A 455 10.46 29.51 -7.44
N GLU A 456 9.58 29.75 -8.41
CA GLU A 456 8.42 30.61 -8.23
C GLU A 456 7.13 29.80 -8.09
N ARG A 457 6.20 30.29 -7.27
CA ARG A 457 4.81 29.81 -7.24
C ARG A 457 4.10 30.22 -8.54
N TYR A 458 3.24 29.36 -9.04
CA TYR A 458 2.38 29.69 -10.17
C TYR A 458 1.56 30.96 -9.88
N GLY A 459 1.63 31.94 -10.79
CA GLY A 459 0.96 33.24 -10.63
C GLY A 459 1.68 34.23 -9.71
N GLY A 460 2.97 34.04 -9.39
CA GLY A 460 3.77 35.03 -8.63
C GLY A 460 3.35 35.24 -7.16
N ARG A 461 2.61 34.27 -6.59
CA ARG A 461 2.09 34.36 -5.22
C ARG A 461 3.21 34.25 -4.17
N LYS A 462 3.13 35.10 -3.13
CA LYS A 462 4.08 35.09 -2.01
C LYS A 462 3.86 33.87 -1.11
N LEU A 463 4.94 33.47 -0.43
CA LEU A 463 4.86 32.47 0.64
C LEU A 463 4.10 33.05 1.83
N PRO A 464 3.38 32.23 2.62
CA PRO A 464 2.68 32.69 3.81
C PRO A 464 3.65 33.19 4.88
N ALA A 465 3.22 34.18 5.66
CA ALA A 465 3.93 34.58 6.87
C ALA A 465 3.81 33.49 7.93
N VAL A 466 4.89 33.22 8.66
CA VAL A 466 4.93 32.16 9.69
C VAL A 466 5.37 32.73 11.02
N ASP A 467 4.51 32.54 12.04
CA ASP A 467 4.81 32.88 13.41
C ASP A 467 5.11 31.60 14.22
N ILE A 468 6.18 31.60 14.99
CA ILE A 468 6.50 30.52 15.94
C ILE A 468 6.08 30.95 17.34
N VAL A 469 5.23 30.15 17.99
CA VAL A 469 4.74 30.39 19.35
C VAL A 469 5.40 29.43 20.32
N ASP A 470 6.00 29.99 21.37
CA ASP A 470 6.59 29.22 22.48
C ASP A 470 5.51 28.82 23.48
N MET A 471 5.14 27.54 23.44
CA MET A 471 4.11 27.01 24.36
C MET A 471 4.54 26.99 25.82
N ARG A 472 5.85 27.13 26.13
CA ARG A 472 6.33 27.27 27.51
C ARG A 472 5.98 28.63 28.11
N GLU A 473 6.02 29.68 27.30
CA GLU A 473 5.57 31.01 27.70
C GLU A 473 4.05 31.05 27.88
N GLU A 474 3.31 30.40 27.01
CA GLU A 474 1.85 30.24 27.15
C GLU A 474 1.48 29.58 28.49
N LEU A 475 2.17 28.50 28.86
CA LEU A 475 1.99 27.83 30.16
C LEU A 475 2.31 28.75 31.35
N LYS A 476 3.35 29.58 31.26
CA LYS A 476 3.69 30.56 32.29
C LYS A 476 2.62 31.65 32.45
N LEU A 477 1.95 32.00 31.36
CA LEU A 477 0.83 32.93 31.35
C LEU A 477 -0.50 32.30 31.84
N GLY A 478 -0.48 31.02 32.23
CA GLY A 478 -1.65 30.29 32.72
C GLY A 478 -2.51 29.66 31.60
N ASN A 479 -2.02 29.63 30.35
CA ASN A 479 -2.72 28.96 29.26
C ASN A 479 -2.32 27.48 29.23
N ASP A 480 -3.21 26.60 29.71
CA ASP A 480 -3.05 25.14 29.71
C ASP A 480 -3.80 24.44 28.57
N LEU A 481 -4.37 25.21 27.64
CA LEU A 481 -5.08 24.70 26.47
C LEU A 481 -4.10 24.29 25.35
N SER A 482 -4.58 23.47 24.46
CA SER A 482 -3.83 23.06 23.26
C SER A 482 -3.66 24.20 22.25
N LEU A 483 -4.49 25.25 22.34
CA LEU A 483 -4.47 26.41 21.47
C LEU A 483 -3.84 27.61 22.17
N SER A 484 -2.76 28.13 21.62
CA SER A 484 -2.11 29.35 22.11
C SER A 484 -3.00 30.59 21.94
N ILE A 485 -2.74 31.62 22.71
CA ILE A 485 -3.47 32.89 22.63
C ILE A 485 -3.37 33.49 21.22
N PRO A 486 -2.17 33.60 20.59
CA PRO A 486 -2.07 34.12 19.22
C PRO A 486 -2.81 33.30 18.19
N LEU A 487 -2.91 31.96 18.35
CA LEU A 487 -3.68 31.12 17.44
C LEU A 487 -5.19 31.33 17.61
N ARG A 488 -5.66 31.49 18.84
CA ARG A 488 -7.09 31.78 19.12
C ARG A 488 -7.53 33.12 18.53
N GLU A 489 -6.72 34.17 18.66
CA GLU A 489 -6.97 35.46 18.05
C GLU A 489 -7.03 35.34 16.51
N ALA A 490 -6.02 34.69 15.90
CA ALA A 490 -6.00 34.48 14.45
C ALA A 490 -7.18 33.64 13.95
N LEU A 491 -7.65 32.66 14.73
CA LEU A 491 -8.84 31.87 14.42
C LEU A 491 -10.11 32.75 14.40
N SER A 492 -10.27 33.62 15.39
CA SER A 492 -11.38 34.55 15.45
C SER A 492 -11.39 35.53 14.26
N ASP A 493 -10.26 36.18 14.01
CA ASP A 493 -10.11 37.10 12.87
C ASP A 493 -10.41 36.43 11.53
N ASN A 494 -9.91 35.19 11.35
CA ASN A 494 -10.08 34.43 10.11
C ASN A 494 -11.53 34.01 9.88
N ARG A 495 -12.21 33.57 10.94
CA ARG A 495 -13.67 33.29 10.93
C ARG A 495 -14.46 34.54 10.57
N ASP A 496 -14.19 35.66 11.23
CA ASP A 496 -14.93 36.93 11.02
C ASP A 496 -14.69 37.46 9.60
N ALA A 497 -13.56 37.14 8.99
CA ALA A 497 -13.28 37.41 7.57
C ALA A 497 -13.95 36.41 6.60
N GLY A 498 -14.72 35.43 7.08
CA GLY A 498 -15.34 34.38 6.27
C GLY A 498 -14.32 33.46 5.57
N LYS A 499 -13.13 33.28 6.16
CA LYS A 499 -12.05 32.46 5.63
C LYS A 499 -11.93 31.14 6.37
N GLN A 500 -11.26 30.19 5.74
CA GLN A 500 -11.08 28.84 6.27
C GLN A 500 -9.72 28.64 6.93
N THR A 501 -9.69 27.80 7.95
CA THR A 501 -8.47 27.45 8.69
C THR A 501 -8.23 25.95 8.65
N ILE A 502 -6.97 25.54 8.53
CA ILE A 502 -6.51 24.17 8.78
C ILE A 502 -5.77 24.12 10.12
N LEU A 503 -6.20 23.22 11.00
CA LEU A 503 -5.46 22.88 12.22
C LEU A 503 -4.84 21.49 12.07
N LEU A 504 -3.52 21.43 12.08
CA LEU A 504 -2.77 20.19 12.04
C LEU A 504 -2.35 19.78 13.45
N LEU A 505 -2.78 18.60 13.88
CA LEU A 505 -2.22 17.93 15.02
C LEU A 505 -1.17 16.92 14.55
N ASN A 506 0.09 17.15 14.91
CA ASN A 506 1.22 16.31 14.49
C ASN A 506 1.27 14.98 15.25
N ARG A 507 0.16 14.22 15.28
CA ARG A 507 0.09 12.94 15.96
C ARG A 507 -0.56 11.88 15.07
N ARG A 508 0.12 10.74 14.88
CA ARG A 508 -0.51 9.55 14.32
C ARG A 508 -1.32 8.87 15.43
N GLY A 509 -2.61 8.80 15.24
CA GLY A 509 -3.54 8.01 16.04
C GLY A 509 -4.24 8.80 17.15
N ASN A 510 -5.55 8.54 17.26
CA ASN A 510 -6.43 8.93 18.35
C ASN A 510 -6.05 8.16 19.61
N SER A 511 -4.98 8.52 20.25
CA SER A 511 -4.71 7.93 21.55
C SER A 511 -5.28 8.78 22.65
N ARG A 512 -6.61 8.73 22.82
CA ARG A 512 -7.13 8.83 24.17
C ARG A 512 -6.57 7.61 24.91
N ALA A 513 -5.46 7.82 25.59
CA ALA A 513 -4.96 6.80 26.48
C ALA A 513 -5.82 6.85 27.74
N LEU A 514 -6.44 5.73 28.06
CA LEU A 514 -7.00 5.55 29.38
C LEU A 514 -5.83 5.30 30.33
N VAL A 515 -5.62 6.14 31.31
CA VAL A 515 -4.49 6.06 32.24
C VAL A 515 -5.01 6.02 33.67
N CYS A 516 -4.43 5.16 34.49
CA CYS A 516 -4.74 5.13 35.90
C CYS A 516 -4.22 6.37 36.60
N VAL A 517 -5.07 6.99 37.40
CA VAL A 517 -4.72 8.20 38.18
C VAL A 517 -3.65 7.86 39.22
N ASP A 518 -3.72 6.66 39.84
CA ASP A 518 -2.84 6.26 40.94
C ASP A 518 -1.49 5.75 40.45
N CYS A 519 -1.45 4.70 39.60
CA CYS A 519 -0.21 4.08 39.15
C CYS A 519 0.33 4.66 37.83
N ARG A 520 -0.41 5.56 37.18
CA ARG A 520 -0.09 6.20 35.88
C ARG A 520 0.13 5.24 34.71
N LYS A 521 -0.23 3.97 34.87
CA LYS A 521 -0.17 2.99 33.80
C LYS A 521 -1.40 3.08 32.89
N ALA A 522 -1.21 2.86 31.61
CA ALA A 522 -2.28 2.72 30.63
C ALA A 522 -2.52 1.23 30.34
N PRO A 523 -3.75 0.76 30.11
CA PRO A 523 -4.02 -0.58 29.65
C PRO A 523 -3.27 -0.88 28.35
N GLU A 524 -2.56 -2.00 28.33
CA GLU A 524 -1.74 -2.42 27.20
C GLU A 524 -2.39 -3.59 26.45
N CYS A 525 -2.11 -3.68 25.16
CA CYS A 525 -2.55 -4.83 24.37
C CYS A 525 -1.80 -6.09 24.82
N PRO A 526 -2.49 -7.17 25.21
CA PRO A 526 -1.84 -8.41 25.61
C PRO A 526 -1.05 -9.08 24.48
N ARG A 527 -1.39 -8.74 23.23
CA ARG A 527 -0.74 -9.28 22.03
C ARG A 527 0.47 -8.47 21.57
N CYS A 528 0.43 -7.13 21.75
CA CYS A 528 1.37 -6.21 21.10
C CYS A 528 2.20 -5.37 22.08
N SER A 529 1.92 -5.39 23.38
CA SER A 529 2.58 -4.53 24.39
C SER A 529 2.60 -3.04 24.02
N VAL A 530 1.59 -2.59 23.28
CA VAL A 530 1.33 -1.18 23.01
C VAL A 530 0.10 -0.74 23.79
N ARG A 531 0.05 0.53 24.13
CA ARG A 531 -1.13 1.10 24.78
C ARG A 531 -2.35 0.94 23.89
N LEU A 532 -3.46 0.54 24.52
CA LEU A 532 -4.73 0.47 23.85
C LEU A 532 -5.32 1.87 23.68
N THR A 533 -5.89 2.10 22.49
CA THR A 533 -6.58 3.36 22.18
C THR A 533 -8.05 3.24 22.62
N TYR A 534 -8.53 4.25 23.33
CA TYR A 534 -9.94 4.35 23.71
C TYR A 534 -10.77 4.94 22.58
N HIS A 535 -11.80 4.22 22.15
CA HIS A 535 -12.76 4.65 21.15
C HIS A 535 -14.11 5.01 21.82
N SER A 536 -14.40 6.29 21.87
CA SER A 536 -15.62 6.80 22.50
C SER A 536 -16.91 6.36 21.80
N ALA A 537 -16.89 6.18 20.49
CA ALA A 537 -18.05 5.79 19.69
C ALA A 537 -18.65 4.43 20.08
N ASN A 538 -17.82 3.48 20.55
CA ASN A 538 -18.24 2.13 20.92
C ASN A 538 -17.85 1.75 22.35
N ASN A 539 -17.30 2.69 23.13
CA ASN A 539 -16.81 2.52 24.49
C ASN A 539 -15.87 1.31 24.67
N ARG A 540 -14.90 1.16 23.74
CA ARG A 540 -13.97 0.04 23.75
C ARG A 540 -12.52 0.52 23.71
N LEU A 541 -11.64 -0.31 24.24
CA LEU A 541 -10.20 -0.19 24.07
C LEU A 541 -9.78 -1.07 22.88
N MET A 542 -9.03 -0.50 21.92
CA MET A 542 -8.60 -1.21 20.72
C MET A 542 -7.10 -1.06 20.46
N CYS A 543 -6.52 -2.10 19.92
CA CYS A 543 -5.14 -2.10 19.44
C CYS A 543 -5.12 -1.91 17.91
N HIS A 544 -4.57 -0.79 17.42
CA HIS A 544 -4.47 -0.53 15.97
C HIS A 544 -3.42 -1.39 15.25
N TYR A 545 -2.57 -2.12 15.98
CA TYR A 545 -1.59 -3.04 15.39
C TYR A 545 -2.16 -4.41 15.04
N CYS A 546 -3.02 -4.96 15.91
CA CYS A 546 -3.51 -6.32 15.74
C CYS A 546 -5.04 -6.46 15.76
N GLY A 547 -5.78 -5.35 15.87
CA GLY A 547 -7.23 -5.36 15.95
C GLY A 547 -7.80 -5.92 17.25
N PHE A 548 -6.98 -6.22 18.28
CA PHE A 548 -7.48 -6.65 19.58
C PHE A 548 -8.40 -5.58 20.16
N SER A 549 -9.56 -5.96 20.67
CA SER A 549 -10.53 -5.06 21.28
C SER A 549 -11.11 -5.65 22.55
N GLN A 550 -11.23 -4.82 23.59
CA GLN A 550 -11.87 -5.17 24.86
C GLN A 550 -12.77 -4.05 25.35
N PRO A 551 -13.77 -4.32 26.20
CA PRO A 551 -14.51 -3.28 26.91
C PRO A 551 -13.55 -2.43 27.77
N VAL A 552 -13.95 -1.19 28.05
CA VAL A 552 -13.22 -0.36 29.02
C VAL A 552 -13.39 -0.97 30.41
N PRO A 553 -12.29 -1.30 31.12
CA PRO A 553 -12.39 -1.80 32.47
C PRO A 553 -12.85 -0.69 33.42
N GLU A 554 -13.68 -1.02 34.41
CA GLU A 554 -14.18 -0.04 35.40
C GLU A 554 -13.05 0.53 36.25
N ARG A 555 -12.02 -0.28 36.51
CA ARG A 555 -10.87 0.10 37.31
C ARG A 555 -9.57 -0.38 36.67
N CYS A 556 -8.47 0.21 37.07
CA CYS A 556 -7.15 -0.17 36.62
C CYS A 556 -6.87 -1.68 36.87
N PRO A 557 -6.52 -2.46 35.84
CA PRO A 557 -6.22 -3.88 36.01
C PRO A 557 -4.95 -4.15 36.85
N GLU A 558 -4.09 -3.14 37.03
CA GLU A 558 -2.83 -3.28 37.75
C GLU A 558 -2.93 -2.93 39.25
N CYS A 559 -3.66 -1.87 39.60
CA CYS A 559 -3.70 -1.40 40.98
C CYS A 559 -5.11 -1.16 41.53
N GLY A 560 -6.17 -1.35 40.74
CA GLY A 560 -7.55 -1.09 41.13
C GLY A 560 -7.96 0.38 41.18
N GLY A 561 -7.08 1.30 40.84
CA GLY A 561 -7.33 2.76 40.88
C GLY A 561 -8.27 3.24 39.76
N PRO A 562 -8.78 4.47 39.85
CA PRO A 562 -9.66 5.04 38.84
C PRO A 562 -8.92 5.31 37.53
N LEU A 563 -9.60 5.05 36.42
CA LEU A 563 -9.08 5.31 35.08
C LEU A 563 -9.59 6.66 34.56
N LYS A 564 -8.68 7.47 34.03
CA LYS A 564 -9.00 8.75 33.42
C LYS A 564 -8.46 8.83 32.01
N THR A 565 -9.22 9.40 31.10
CA THR A 565 -8.78 9.64 29.74
C THR A 565 -7.77 10.78 29.69
N ILE A 566 -6.57 10.54 29.16
CA ILE A 566 -5.51 11.54 28.99
C ILE A 566 -5.08 11.51 27.52
N GLY A 567 -4.80 12.68 26.96
CA GLY A 567 -4.15 12.86 25.66
C GLY A 567 -4.70 14.03 24.88
N THR A 568 -3.80 14.79 24.26
CA THR A 568 -4.15 15.74 23.22
C THR A 568 -4.47 14.94 21.96
N GLY A 569 -5.72 14.57 21.77
CA GLY A 569 -6.19 13.98 20.51
C GLY A 569 -6.96 15.04 19.74
N THR A 570 -7.25 14.82 18.49
CA THR A 570 -8.11 15.68 17.65
C THR A 570 -9.44 15.98 18.34
N GLN A 571 -9.97 15.04 19.11
CA GLN A 571 -11.19 15.23 19.89
C GLN A 571 -11.01 16.26 21.02
N LYS A 572 -9.89 16.22 21.76
CA LYS A 572 -9.65 17.24 22.81
C LYS A 572 -9.56 18.63 22.19
N VAL A 573 -8.86 18.76 21.08
CA VAL A 573 -8.78 20.03 20.35
C VAL A 573 -10.15 20.47 19.84
N GLN A 574 -10.98 19.55 19.38
CA GLN A 574 -12.35 19.82 18.97
C GLN A 574 -13.18 20.27 20.17
N ASP A 575 -13.13 19.57 21.30
CA ASP A 575 -13.83 19.93 22.54
C ASP A 575 -13.39 21.33 23.03
N GLU A 576 -12.10 21.68 22.94
CA GLU A 576 -11.56 23.00 23.23
C GLU A 576 -12.07 24.08 22.26
N LEU A 577 -12.16 23.77 20.97
CA LEU A 577 -12.73 24.69 19.96
C LEU A 577 -14.22 24.94 20.21
N GLU A 578 -14.99 23.91 20.50
CA GLU A 578 -16.42 24.02 20.83
C GLU A 578 -16.64 24.85 22.12
N PHE A 579 -15.74 24.72 23.11
CA PHE A 579 -15.78 25.52 24.33
C PHE A 579 -15.42 26.99 24.09
N LEU A 580 -14.36 27.24 23.30
CA LEU A 580 -13.87 28.61 23.03
C LEU A 580 -14.71 29.36 22.00
N PHE A 581 -15.27 28.63 21.04
CA PHE A 581 -16.02 29.17 19.91
C PHE A 581 -17.28 28.34 19.64
N PRO A 582 -18.32 28.43 20.47
CA PRO A 582 -19.51 27.58 20.40
C PRO A 582 -20.24 27.63 19.05
N ASP A 583 -20.13 28.75 18.32
CA ASP A 583 -20.81 28.95 17.03
C ASP A 583 -19.89 28.60 15.82
N MET A 584 -18.70 28.05 16.05
CA MET A 584 -17.72 27.76 14.99
C MET A 584 -17.75 26.26 14.62
N GLU A 585 -18.34 25.97 13.48
CA GLU A 585 -18.38 24.61 12.95
C GLU A 585 -16.96 24.10 12.63
N THR A 586 -16.71 22.84 12.95
CA THR A 586 -15.40 22.20 12.76
C THR A 586 -15.55 20.83 12.11
N ASP A 587 -14.98 20.65 10.93
CA ASP A 587 -14.82 19.35 10.30
C ASP A 587 -13.58 18.63 10.83
N ARG A 588 -13.70 17.33 11.11
CA ARG A 588 -12.59 16.51 11.60
C ARG A 588 -12.20 15.42 10.61
N MET A 589 -10.89 15.35 10.32
CA MET A 589 -10.31 14.38 9.41
C MET A 589 -9.14 13.63 10.08
N ASP A 590 -9.45 12.50 10.67
CA ASP A 590 -8.46 11.60 11.28
C ASP A 590 -8.76 10.13 10.96
N ALA A 591 -7.87 9.22 11.41
CA ALA A 591 -7.99 7.79 11.12
C ALA A 591 -9.27 7.15 11.67
N ASP A 592 -9.89 7.72 12.71
CA ASP A 592 -11.11 7.17 13.32
C ASP A 592 -12.37 7.64 12.61
N THR A 593 -12.37 8.87 12.10
CA THR A 593 -13.51 9.41 11.33
C THR A 593 -13.56 8.80 9.93
N VAL A 594 -12.46 8.21 9.44
CA VAL A 594 -12.29 7.73 8.08
C VAL A 594 -12.26 6.19 8.01
N SER A 595 -13.23 5.55 8.63
CA SER A 595 -13.32 4.07 8.62
C SER A 595 -13.94 3.48 7.35
N ALA A 596 -14.66 4.26 6.54
CA ALA A 596 -15.33 3.83 5.32
C ALA A 596 -14.67 4.39 4.06
N VAL A 597 -14.69 3.61 2.98
CA VAL A 597 -14.25 4.05 1.64
C VAL A 597 -15.05 5.31 1.25
N ASN A 598 -14.38 6.37 0.81
CA ASN A 598 -14.92 7.68 0.41
C ASN A 598 -15.33 8.65 1.54
N THR A 599 -15.04 8.36 2.80
CA THR A 599 -15.36 9.30 3.90
C THR A 599 -14.50 10.57 3.81
N HIS A 600 -13.24 10.45 3.41
CA HIS A 600 -12.35 11.60 3.16
C HIS A 600 -12.91 12.59 2.16
N GLU A 601 -13.41 12.08 1.04
CA GLU A 601 -13.94 12.90 -0.05
C GLU A 601 -15.17 13.69 0.43
N LYS A 602 -16.03 13.03 1.20
CA LYS A 602 -17.25 13.67 1.72
C LYS A 602 -16.94 14.79 2.72
N ILE A 603 -15.97 14.57 3.63
CA ILE A 603 -15.55 15.62 4.58
C ILE A 603 -14.97 16.82 3.83
N LEU A 604 -14.10 16.57 2.83
CA LEU A 604 -13.51 17.65 2.04
C LEU A 604 -14.54 18.38 1.17
N GLU A 605 -15.50 17.66 0.59
CA GLU A 605 -16.59 18.27 -0.15
C GLU A 605 -17.47 19.13 0.76
N HIS A 606 -17.77 18.64 1.97
CA HIS A 606 -18.52 19.38 2.97
C HIS A 606 -17.77 20.64 3.37
N PHE A 607 -16.51 20.51 3.77
CA PHE A 607 -15.64 21.64 4.13
C PHE A 607 -15.60 22.73 3.04
N GLN A 608 -15.51 22.33 1.76
CA GLN A 608 -15.45 23.28 0.65
C GLN A 608 -16.81 23.89 0.29
N LYS A 609 -17.88 23.07 0.23
CA LYS A 609 -19.21 23.52 -0.24
C LYS A 609 -19.92 24.37 0.79
N GLU A 610 -19.90 23.93 2.05
CA GLU A 610 -20.57 24.63 3.16
C GLU A 610 -19.67 25.73 3.76
N ASN A 611 -18.46 25.92 3.23
CA ASN A 611 -17.47 26.88 3.73
C ASN A 611 -17.21 26.77 5.23
N VAL A 612 -17.11 25.54 5.75
CA VAL A 612 -16.88 25.28 7.16
C VAL A 612 -15.61 26.01 7.62
N PRO A 613 -15.62 26.75 8.76
CA PRO A 613 -14.50 27.60 9.15
C PRO A 613 -13.21 26.85 9.48
N VAL A 614 -13.30 25.66 10.09
CA VAL A 614 -12.13 24.91 10.57
C VAL A 614 -12.12 23.47 10.07
N LEU A 615 -11.00 23.06 9.51
CA LEU A 615 -10.67 21.64 9.25
C LEU A 615 -9.58 21.21 10.21
N LEU A 616 -9.94 20.39 11.19
CA LEU A 616 -9.01 19.81 12.15
C LEU A 616 -8.60 18.40 11.69
N GLY A 617 -7.31 18.12 11.68
CA GLY A 617 -6.89 16.76 11.32
C GLY A 617 -5.43 16.46 11.59
N THR A 618 -5.04 15.24 11.25
CA THR A 618 -3.65 14.78 11.32
C THR A 618 -2.94 15.01 9.99
N GLN A 619 -1.82 14.34 9.73
CA GLN A 619 -1.03 14.49 8.50
C GLN A 619 -1.82 14.39 7.18
N MET A 620 -3.07 13.91 7.23
CA MET A 620 -3.94 13.78 6.06
C MET A 620 -4.39 15.14 5.51
N VAL A 621 -4.60 16.14 6.38
CA VAL A 621 -4.98 17.51 5.95
C VAL A 621 -3.81 18.28 5.33
N ALA A 622 -2.56 17.82 5.57
CA ALA A 622 -1.36 18.46 5.06
C ALA A 622 -1.11 18.19 3.56
N LYS A 623 -1.71 17.15 2.98
CA LYS A 623 -1.29 16.58 1.71
C LYS A 623 -2.37 16.64 0.62
N GLY A 624 -1.96 16.92 -0.61
CA GLY A 624 -2.76 16.72 -1.83
C GLY A 624 -3.95 17.65 -2.05
N LEU A 625 -4.30 18.53 -1.09
CA LEU A 625 -5.51 19.35 -1.15
C LEU A 625 -5.27 20.71 -1.79
N ASN A 626 -6.16 21.13 -2.68
CA ASN A 626 -6.21 22.50 -3.21
C ASN A 626 -7.42 23.21 -2.60
N LEU A 627 -7.18 24.01 -1.56
CA LEU A 627 -8.19 24.70 -0.76
C LEU A 627 -7.94 26.22 -0.86
N PRO A 628 -8.50 26.91 -1.85
CA PRO A 628 -8.15 28.32 -2.14
C PRO A 628 -8.64 29.28 -1.05
N ASN A 629 -9.67 28.93 -0.28
CA ASN A 629 -10.22 29.79 0.78
C ASN A 629 -9.48 29.63 2.13
N VAL A 630 -8.49 28.71 2.21
CA VAL A 630 -7.67 28.52 3.42
C VAL A 630 -6.60 29.60 3.47
N THR A 631 -6.70 30.49 4.45
CA THR A 631 -5.76 31.60 4.69
C THR A 631 -4.97 31.44 5.97
N LEU A 632 -5.48 30.67 6.95
CA LEU A 632 -4.78 30.35 8.20
C LEU A 632 -4.44 28.87 8.32
N VAL A 633 -3.25 28.58 8.81
CA VAL A 633 -2.80 27.24 9.18
C VAL A 633 -2.25 27.26 10.59
N GLY A 634 -2.79 26.44 11.48
CA GLY A 634 -2.26 26.22 12.81
C GLY A 634 -1.61 24.83 12.91
N VAL A 635 -0.35 24.77 13.33
CA VAL A 635 0.35 23.51 13.63
C VAL A 635 0.43 23.34 15.13
N LEU A 636 -0.22 22.31 15.65
CA LEU A 636 -0.21 21.94 17.07
C LEU A 636 0.83 20.86 17.30
N ASP A 637 1.59 20.92 18.39
CA ASP A 637 2.63 19.93 18.75
C ASP A 637 3.66 19.68 17.63
N ALA A 638 4.31 20.73 17.12
CA ALA A 638 5.29 20.62 16.03
C ALA A 638 6.50 19.74 16.40
N ASP A 639 6.81 19.61 17.68
CA ASP A 639 8.01 18.92 18.20
C ASP A 639 7.94 17.40 18.10
N LEU A 640 6.75 16.82 18.07
CA LEU A 640 6.55 15.38 18.30
C LEU A 640 7.36 14.52 17.32
N SER A 641 7.46 14.94 16.07
CA SER A 641 8.20 14.21 15.05
C SER A 641 9.72 14.37 15.17
N LEU A 642 10.24 15.37 15.90
CA LEU A 642 11.67 15.52 16.15
C LEU A 642 12.23 14.39 17.02
N TYR A 643 11.38 13.79 17.87
CA TYR A 643 11.79 12.75 18.83
C TYR A 643 11.45 11.33 18.37
N THR A 644 10.88 11.19 17.17
CA THR A 644 10.49 9.91 16.58
C THR A 644 11.06 9.78 15.18
N GLY A 645 11.41 8.56 14.74
CA GLY A 645 11.84 8.33 13.36
C GLY A 645 13.36 8.31 13.13
N GLY A 646 14.16 8.18 14.18
CA GLY A 646 15.61 7.97 14.07
C GLY A 646 16.31 9.07 13.27
N TYR A 647 17.17 8.70 12.32
CA TYR A 647 17.93 9.65 11.49
C TYR A 647 17.09 10.51 10.54
N LEU A 648 15.83 10.15 10.32
CA LEU A 648 14.90 10.88 9.47
C LEU A 648 14.03 11.89 10.23
N ALA A 649 14.17 11.98 11.56
CA ALA A 649 13.31 12.81 12.40
C ALA A 649 13.29 14.28 11.94
N GLY A 650 14.48 14.86 11.72
CA GLY A 650 14.62 16.24 11.23
C GLY A 650 14.00 16.44 9.86
N GLU A 651 14.29 15.56 8.91
CA GLU A 651 13.73 15.61 7.55
C GLU A 651 12.21 15.46 7.55
N THR A 652 11.69 14.52 8.32
CA THR A 652 10.23 14.30 8.41
C THR A 652 9.52 15.53 8.99
N THR A 653 10.10 16.14 10.05
CA THR A 653 9.55 17.35 10.68
C THR A 653 9.58 18.52 9.71
N PHE A 654 10.72 18.78 9.07
CA PHE A 654 10.86 19.84 8.09
C PHE A 654 9.86 19.71 6.94
N ASN A 655 9.78 18.53 6.35
CA ASN A 655 8.88 18.25 5.23
C ASN A 655 7.41 18.47 5.61
N MET A 656 7.01 17.97 6.77
CA MET A 656 5.65 18.12 7.27
C MET A 656 5.29 19.59 7.49
N LEU A 657 6.13 20.32 8.21
CA LEU A 657 5.88 21.74 8.53
C LEU A 657 5.79 22.57 7.24
N THR A 658 6.76 22.41 6.34
CA THR A 658 6.79 23.14 5.05
C THR A 658 5.59 22.82 4.17
N GLN A 659 5.16 21.55 4.10
CA GLN A 659 3.98 21.15 3.33
C GLN A 659 2.70 21.78 3.86
N VAL A 660 2.51 21.79 5.18
CA VAL A 660 1.31 22.34 5.83
C VAL A 660 1.28 23.85 5.74
N VAL A 661 2.37 24.51 6.07
CA VAL A 661 2.52 25.96 5.90
C VAL A 661 2.20 26.37 4.47
N GLY A 662 2.70 25.61 3.50
CA GLY A 662 2.44 25.83 2.07
C GLY A 662 0.97 25.69 1.64
N ARG A 663 0.04 25.31 2.53
CA ARG A 663 -1.41 25.28 2.24
C ARG A 663 -2.06 26.66 2.38
N ALA A 664 -1.56 27.49 3.29
CA ALA A 664 -2.08 28.84 3.46
C ALA A 664 -1.84 29.72 2.24
N GLY A 665 -2.84 30.54 1.87
CA GLY A 665 -2.70 31.56 0.83
C GLY A 665 -2.55 31.00 -0.59
N ARG A 666 -3.23 29.93 -0.93
CA ARG A 666 -3.32 29.41 -2.31
C ARG A 666 -4.37 30.17 -3.16
N GLY A 667 -5.26 30.88 -2.54
CA GLY A 667 -6.19 31.83 -3.18
C GLY A 667 -5.55 33.19 -3.43
N ASP A 668 -6.40 34.23 -3.50
CA ASP A 668 -5.97 35.61 -3.76
C ASP A 668 -5.62 36.39 -2.48
N SER A 669 -5.94 35.80 -1.30
CA SER A 669 -5.64 36.39 0.00
C SER A 669 -4.28 35.91 0.52
N PRO A 670 -3.49 36.76 1.22
CA PRO A 670 -2.24 36.36 1.82
C PRO A 670 -2.48 35.26 2.89
N GLY A 671 -1.59 34.27 2.94
CA GLY A 671 -1.66 33.21 3.93
C GLY A 671 -0.85 33.54 5.19
N LYS A 672 -1.33 33.03 6.34
CA LYS A 672 -0.63 33.04 7.62
C LYS A 672 -0.52 31.63 8.19
N ALA A 673 0.60 31.31 8.81
CA ALA A 673 0.76 30.05 9.54
C ALA A 673 1.26 30.31 10.95
N ILE A 674 0.79 29.55 11.93
CA ILE A 674 1.21 29.61 13.32
C ILE A 674 1.70 28.23 13.73
N ILE A 675 2.98 28.12 14.12
CA ILE A 675 3.61 26.89 14.57
C ILE A 675 3.77 26.94 16.09
N GLN A 676 3.05 26.09 16.80
CA GLN A 676 3.15 25.95 18.26
C GLN A 676 4.19 24.87 18.61
N THR A 677 5.13 25.21 19.48
CA THR A 677 6.25 24.33 19.83
C THR A 677 6.75 24.60 21.26
N MET A 678 7.29 23.55 21.92
CA MET A 678 8.03 23.68 23.19
C MET A 678 9.51 24.02 22.98
N VAL A 679 9.98 23.98 21.73
CA VAL A 679 11.40 24.20 21.38
C VAL A 679 11.56 25.18 20.21
N PRO A 680 11.16 26.45 20.38
CA PRO A 680 11.13 27.46 19.31
C PRO A 680 12.50 27.73 18.68
N ASP A 681 13.57 27.46 19.41
CA ASP A 681 14.95 27.67 18.96
C ASP A 681 15.54 26.51 18.17
N HIS A 682 14.78 25.41 18.01
CA HIS A 682 15.25 24.25 17.25
C HIS A 682 15.41 24.61 15.77
N GLN A 683 16.63 24.41 15.23
CA GLN A 683 17.00 24.85 13.88
C GLN A 683 16.07 24.30 12.78
N VAL A 684 15.63 23.04 12.89
CA VAL A 684 14.71 22.43 11.91
C VAL A 684 13.38 23.19 11.87
N ILE A 685 12.84 23.61 13.04
CA ILE A 685 11.57 24.36 13.10
C ILE A 685 11.76 25.76 12.49
N ARG A 686 12.89 26.43 12.79
CA ARG A 686 13.21 27.74 12.21
C ARG A 686 13.34 27.68 10.69
N TYR A 687 14.15 26.75 10.16
CA TYR A 687 14.25 26.57 8.71
C TYR A 687 12.90 26.25 8.05
N ALA A 688 12.06 25.44 8.72
CA ALA A 688 10.73 25.13 8.19
C ALA A 688 9.80 26.36 8.19
N ALA A 689 9.85 27.21 9.22
CA ALA A 689 9.12 28.47 9.31
C ALA A 689 9.57 29.46 8.21
N GLU A 690 10.86 29.56 7.97
CA GLU A 690 11.45 30.39 6.91
C GLU A 690 11.29 29.75 5.53
N GLN A 691 10.87 28.47 5.46
CA GLN A 691 10.80 27.66 4.24
C GLN A 691 12.18 27.56 3.53
N ASP A 692 13.25 27.67 4.31
CA ASP A 692 14.63 27.55 3.85
C ASP A 692 15.07 26.07 3.79
N TYR A 693 14.78 25.46 2.64
CA TYR A 693 15.22 24.08 2.40
C TYR A 693 16.75 23.97 2.28
N ASP A 694 17.42 24.97 1.72
CA ASP A 694 18.86 24.87 1.49
C ASP A 694 19.64 24.95 2.80
N GLY A 695 19.26 25.85 3.73
CA GLY A 695 19.81 25.89 5.09
C GLY A 695 19.55 24.61 5.87
N PHE A 696 18.32 24.08 5.79
CA PHE A 696 17.99 22.78 6.38
C PHE A 696 18.86 21.64 5.80
N TYR A 697 18.98 21.56 4.47
CA TYR A 697 19.79 20.53 3.81
C TYR A 697 21.25 20.60 4.24
N ASP A 698 21.84 21.78 4.30
CA ASP A 698 23.26 21.96 4.64
C ASP A 698 23.53 21.57 6.10
N LEU A 699 22.59 21.79 7.02
CA LEU A 699 22.66 21.28 8.39
C LEU A 699 22.55 19.75 8.41
N GLU A 700 21.50 19.20 7.83
CA GLU A 700 21.15 17.78 7.91
C GLU A 700 22.19 16.88 7.24
N ILE A 701 22.75 17.30 6.10
CA ILE A 701 23.77 16.50 5.40
C ILE A 701 25.06 16.37 6.20
N GLN A 702 25.42 17.40 6.99
CA GLN A 702 26.58 17.33 7.89
C GLN A 702 26.33 16.35 9.05
N LEU A 703 25.15 16.41 9.67
CA LEU A 703 24.75 15.45 10.71
C LEU A 703 24.80 14.01 10.21
N ARG A 704 24.26 13.75 9.00
CA ARG A 704 24.29 12.41 8.40
C ARG A 704 25.70 11.92 8.10
N ARG A 705 26.60 12.81 7.70
CA ARG A 705 28.01 12.47 7.49
C ARG A 705 28.68 12.02 8.78
N VAL A 706 28.48 12.75 9.86
CA VAL A 706 29.04 12.39 11.20
C VAL A 706 28.45 11.07 11.70
N GLN A 707 27.15 10.86 11.51
CA GLN A 707 26.44 9.66 11.94
C GLN A 707 26.67 8.45 11.03
N ASN A 708 27.35 8.61 9.88
CA ASN A 708 27.45 7.60 8.82
C ASN A 708 26.07 7.06 8.40
N ALA A 709 25.07 7.95 8.33
CA ALA A 709 23.72 7.65 7.90
C ALA A 709 23.57 7.86 6.39
N PRO A 710 22.51 7.36 5.72
CA PRO A 710 22.29 7.62 4.31
C PRO A 710 22.31 9.12 3.95
N PRO A 711 23.05 9.56 2.91
CA PRO A 711 23.62 8.79 1.79
C PRO A 711 25.06 8.26 1.99
N PHE A 712 25.68 8.46 3.13
CA PHE A 712 27.09 8.11 3.38
C PHE A 712 27.28 6.63 3.78
N GLY A 713 26.30 6.05 4.43
CA GLY A 713 26.22 4.65 4.80
C GLY A 713 24.80 4.10 4.58
N ASP A 714 24.59 2.82 4.82
CA ASP A 714 23.27 2.19 4.91
C ASP A 714 22.98 1.85 6.37
N LEU A 715 21.72 1.86 6.72
CA LEU A 715 21.19 1.35 7.97
C LEU A 715 20.45 0.05 7.70
N ALA A 716 20.81 -1.03 8.35
CA ALA A 716 20.08 -2.29 8.24
C ALA A 716 19.65 -2.76 9.64
N ALA A 717 18.36 -2.99 9.83
CA ALA A 717 17.82 -3.58 11.03
C ALA A 717 17.65 -5.09 10.85
N VAL A 718 18.39 -5.91 11.62
CA VAL A 718 18.12 -7.33 11.73
C VAL A 718 17.10 -7.53 12.83
N VAL A 719 15.86 -7.81 12.47
CA VAL A 719 14.77 -8.02 13.42
C VAL A 719 14.58 -9.51 13.65
N VAL A 720 14.66 -9.91 14.92
CA VAL A 720 14.41 -11.27 15.38
C VAL A 720 13.08 -11.31 16.12
N THR A 721 12.21 -12.25 15.77
CA THR A 721 10.85 -12.32 16.29
C THR A 721 10.42 -13.75 16.62
N GLY A 722 9.58 -13.90 17.66
CA GLY A 722 9.07 -15.18 18.10
C GLY A 722 8.11 -15.03 19.29
N ARG A 723 7.45 -16.11 19.67
CA ARG A 723 6.46 -16.11 20.77
C ARG A 723 7.10 -16.07 22.17
N GLU A 724 8.33 -16.57 22.29
CA GLU A 724 9.04 -16.65 23.56
C GLU A 724 10.16 -15.61 23.59
N GLU A 725 10.10 -14.67 24.52
CA GLU A 725 11.01 -13.51 24.56
C GLU A 725 12.46 -13.92 24.79
N THR A 726 12.70 -14.87 25.70
CA THR A 726 14.04 -15.37 26.01
C THR A 726 14.69 -16.07 24.80
N ALA A 727 13.90 -16.79 24.02
CA ALA A 727 14.37 -17.43 22.78
C ALA A 727 14.71 -16.39 21.71
N VAL A 728 13.89 -15.33 21.58
CA VAL A 728 14.13 -14.20 20.64
C VAL A 728 15.41 -13.47 21.01
N LEU A 729 15.59 -13.11 22.28
CA LEU A 729 16.79 -12.41 22.75
C LEU A 729 18.06 -13.25 22.55
N ARG A 730 18.00 -14.54 22.87
CA ARG A 730 19.09 -15.49 22.64
C ARG A 730 19.42 -15.59 21.15
N GLY A 731 18.42 -15.71 20.29
CA GLY A 731 18.59 -15.74 18.84
C GLY A 731 19.22 -14.46 18.31
N ALA A 732 18.79 -13.27 18.78
CA ALA A 732 19.36 -11.99 18.42
C ALA A 732 20.83 -11.87 18.86
N ALA A 733 21.15 -12.26 20.10
CA ALA A 733 22.53 -12.27 20.59
C ALA A 733 23.42 -13.20 19.77
N LYS A 734 22.94 -14.42 19.46
CA LYS A 734 23.67 -15.38 18.64
C LYS A 734 23.92 -14.84 17.22
N PHE A 735 22.92 -14.18 16.61
CA PHE A 735 23.09 -13.56 15.30
C PHE A 735 24.18 -12.48 15.35
N ARG A 736 24.15 -11.60 16.36
CA ARG A 736 25.18 -10.56 16.59
C ARG A 736 26.57 -11.18 16.70
N ASP A 737 26.73 -12.17 17.57
CA ASP A 737 28.02 -12.79 17.85
C ASP A 737 28.57 -13.50 16.61
N SER A 738 27.71 -14.16 15.84
CA SER A 738 28.06 -14.78 14.55
C SER A 738 28.49 -13.73 13.53
N LEU A 739 27.78 -12.59 13.43
CA LEU A 739 28.14 -11.50 12.53
C LEU A 739 29.50 -10.90 12.91
N ILE A 740 29.73 -10.62 14.20
CA ILE A 740 31.00 -10.08 14.70
C ILE A 740 32.14 -11.06 14.42
N ALA A 741 31.92 -12.35 14.64
CA ALA A 741 32.92 -13.37 14.36
C ALA A 741 33.32 -13.45 12.88
N CYS A 742 32.33 -13.34 11.98
CA CYS A 742 32.58 -13.28 10.54
C CYS A 742 33.30 -11.99 10.13
N LEU A 743 32.93 -10.84 10.65
CA LEU A 743 33.58 -9.55 10.33
C LEU A 743 35.05 -9.48 10.75
N ARG A 744 35.48 -10.33 11.70
CA ARG A 744 36.91 -10.46 12.10
C ARG A 744 37.74 -11.30 11.14
N GLN A 745 37.08 -12.05 10.23
CA GLN A 745 37.83 -12.89 9.26
C GLN A 745 38.44 -12.01 8.16
N GLU A 746 39.55 -12.44 7.59
CA GLU A 746 40.27 -11.70 6.58
C GLU A 746 39.46 -11.41 5.32
N ALA A 747 38.57 -12.32 4.96
CA ALA A 747 37.62 -12.13 3.83
C ALA A 747 36.67 -10.91 3.94
N TYR A 748 36.45 -10.40 5.15
CA TYR A 748 35.56 -9.29 5.43
C TYR A 748 36.28 -8.07 6.03
N ARG A 749 37.61 -8.03 5.98
CA ARG A 749 38.45 -7.00 6.60
C ARG A 749 38.14 -5.57 6.12
N GLU A 750 37.69 -5.45 4.87
CA GLU A 750 37.32 -4.16 4.28
C GLU A 750 35.90 -3.70 4.66
N GLU A 751 35.07 -4.61 5.18
CA GLU A 751 33.69 -4.31 5.51
C GLU A 751 33.59 -3.63 6.89
N ARG A 752 33.36 -2.31 6.86
CA ARG A 752 33.16 -1.54 8.10
C ARG A 752 31.67 -1.62 8.50
N CYS A 753 31.40 -2.24 9.63
CA CYS A 753 30.07 -2.39 10.17
C CYS A 753 30.07 -2.15 11.69
N ALA A 754 29.33 -1.14 12.14
CA ALA A 754 29.01 -1.00 13.55
C ALA A 754 27.71 -1.77 13.84
N VAL A 755 27.78 -2.67 14.84
CA VAL A 755 26.66 -3.52 15.25
C VAL A 755 26.19 -3.06 16.62
N LEU A 756 24.95 -2.56 16.69
CA LEU A 756 24.30 -2.08 17.91
C LEU A 756 23.18 -3.06 18.32
N GLY A 757 23.00 -3.22 19.62
CA GLY A 757 21.95 -4.09 20.17
C GLY A 757 22.49 -5.50 20.58
N PRO A 758 21.58 -6.47 20.88
CA PRO A 758 20.15 -6.44 20.63
C PRO A 758 19.37 -5.47 21.55
N ALA A 759 18.40 -4.78 20.98
CA ALA A 759 17.49 -3.90 21.69
C ALA A 759 16.01 -4.24 21.29
N PRO A 760 15.04 -4.01 22.16
CA PRO A 760 13.63 -4.11 21.77
C PRO A 760 13.33 -3.17 20.58
N CYS A 761 12.48 -3.62 19.63
CA CYS A 761 11.96 -2.73 18.60
C CYS A 761 11.07 -1.64 19.24
N ALA A 762 10.81 -0.53 18.52
CA ALA A 762 9.89 0.53 18.94
C ALA A 762 8.52 -0.02 19.39
N VAL A 763 8.04 -1.09 18.73
CA VAL A 763 6.93 -1.92 19.20
C VAL A 763 7.48 -3.29 19.57
N PRO A 764 7.73 -3.56 20.88
CA PRO A 764 8.42 -4.77 21.32
C PRO A 764 7.66 -6.07 21.09
N LYS A 765 6.32 -5.99 20.92
CA LYS A 765 5.47 -7.18 20.75
C LYS A 765 4.32 -6.89 19.78
N VAL A 766 4.13 -7.76 18.79
CA VAL A 766 3.03 -7.69 17.82
C VAL A 766 2.44 -9.08 17.63
N ASN A 767 1.11 -9.25 17.74
CA ASN A 767 0.42 -10.54 17.59
C ASN A 767 1.06 -11.69 18.40
N TYR A 768 1.31 -11.46 19.69
CA TYR A 768 1.99 -12.39 20.61
C TYR A 768 3.47 -12.68 20.25
N HIS A 769 4.07 -12.00 19.27
CA HIS A 769 5.47 -12.18 18.92
C HIS A 769 6.29 -11.03 19.47
N PHE A 770 7.25 -11.35 20.31
CA PHE A 770 8.28 -10.42 20.76
C PHE A 770 9.21 -10.07 19.61
N ARG A 771 9.74 -8.86 19.62
CA ARG A 771 10.59 -8.30 18.54
C ARG A 771 11.80 -7.61 19.13
N TYR A 772 12.98 -8.10 18.77
CA TYR A 772 14.26 -7.49 19.11
C TYR A 772 15.03 -7.22 17.84
N GLN A 773 15.82 -6.13 17.82
CA GLN A 773 16.57 -5.73 16.65
C GLN A 773 18.06 -5.52 16.94
N LEU A 774 18.86 -5.78 15.93
CA LEU A 774 20.23 -5.33 15.82
C LEU A 774 20.27 -4.23 14.75
N THR A 775 20.82 -3.07 15.09
CA THR A 775 21.01 -2.00 14.12
C THR A 775 22.44 -2.04 13.58
N LEU A 776 22.55 -2.21 12.27
CA LEU A 776 23.81 -2.27 11.54
C LEU A 776 24.03 -0.94 10.81
N ARG A 777 25.13 -0.26 11.10
CA ARG A 777 25.59 0.90 10.33
C ARG A 777 26.77 0.48 9.47
N CYS A 778 26.53 0.34 8.16
CA CYS A 778 27.52 -0.19 7.21
C CYS A 778 27.27 0.34 5.81
N ARG A 779 28.11 0.02 4.85
CA ARG A 779 27.74 0.03 3.43
C ARG A 779 27.27 -1.35 3.05
N LEU A 780 26.09 -1.48 2.46
CA LEU A 780 25.57 -2.75 1.96
C LEU A 780 26.22 -3.09 0.62
N THR A 781 27.54 -3.28 0.65
CA THR A 781 28.31 -3.81 -0.48
C THR A 781 27.79 -5.17 -0.91
N ARG A 782 28.22 -5.69 -2.06
CA ARG A 782 27.86 -7.04 -2.48
C ARG A 782 28.31 -8.08 -1.44
N THR A 783 29.56 -7.93 -0.93
CA THR A 783 30.13 -8.81 0.09
C THR A 783 29.32 -8.80 1.38
N MET A 784 28.95 -7.61 1.88
CA MET A 784 28.12 -7.46 3.08
C MET A 784 26.73 -8.10 2.88
N ARG A 785 26.08 -7.88 1.73
CA ARG A 785 24.78 -8.52 1.43
C ARG A 785 24.89 -10.05 1.39
N GLN A 786 25.97 -10.58 0.82
CA GLN A 786 26.21 -12.03 0.79
C GLN A 786 26.44 -12.60 2.19
N LEU A 787 27.21 -11.90 3.04
CA LEU A 787 27.40 -12.27 4.44
C LEU A 787 26.09 -12.29 5.21
N LEU A 788 25.29 -11.23 5.13
CA LEU A 788 24.01 -11.13 5.82
C LEU A 788 23.01 -12.19 5.32
N SER A 789 23.00 -12.44 4.00
CA SER A 789 22.19 -13.51 3.42
C SER A 789 22.62 -14.90 3.89
N TYR A 790 23.92 -15.14 4.04
CA TYR A 790 24.45 -16.38 4.61
C TYR A 790 24.00 -16.55 6.05
N LEU A 791 24.18 -15.53 6.88
CA LEU A 791 23.81 -15.58 8.30
C LEU A 791 22.31 -15.79 8.51
N LEU A 792 21.44 -15.14 7.73
CA LEU A 792 20.00 -15.37 7.78
C LEU A 792 19.63 -16.83 7.42
N ARG A 793 20.30 -17.41 6.43
CA ARG A 793 20.05 -18.82 6.05
C ARG A 793 20.49 -19.78 7.15
N GLU A 794 21.68 -19.56 7.70
CA GLU A 794 22.17 -20.41 8.79
C GLU A 794 21.32 -20.25 10.06
N PHE A 795 20.88 -19.02 10.38
CA PHE A 795 19.95 -18.77 11.47
C PHE A 795 18.66 -19.58 11.33
N GLY A 796 18.06 -19.60 10.13
CA GLY A 796 16.82 -20.33 9.88
C GLY A 796 16.97 -21.86 9.81
N LYS A 797 18.17 -22.38 9.59
CA LYS A 797 18.48 -23.83 9.61
C LYS A 797 18.77 -24.34 11.03
N ASP A 798 19.17 -23.45 11.91
CA ASP A 798 19.57 -23.83 13.26
C ASP A 798 18.40 -24.30 14.11
N LYS A 799 18.46 -25.54 14.58
CA LYS A 799 17.39 -26.14 15.42
C LYS A 799 17.21 -25.40 16.75
N ALA A 800 18.24 -24.72 17.26
CA ALA A 800 18.17 -23.93 18.48
C ALA A 800 17.28 -22.69 18.31
N ASN A 801 17.03 -22.22 17.07
CA ASN A 801 16.15 -21.11 16.75
C ASN A 801 14.73 -21.55 16.35
N ARG A 802 14.34 -22.78 16.68
CA ARG A 802 12.96 -23.25 16.39
C ARG A 802 11.91 -22.35 17.05
N GLY A 803 10.94 -21.87 16.27
CA GLY A 803 9.92 -20.92 16.74
C GLY A 803 10.37 -19.45 16.75
N VAL A 804 11.59 -19.18 16.32
CA VAL A 804 12.14 -17.83 16.15
C VAL A 804 12.47 -17.59 14.68
N SER A 805 12.14 -16.42 14.16
CA SER A 805 12.47 -16.01 12.79
C SER A 805 13.24 -14.71 12.78
N ALA A 806 14.06 -14.51 11.75
CA ALA A 806 14.82 -13.28 11.54
C ALA A 806 14.60 -12.75 10.13
N TYR A 807 14.57 -11.43 10.00
CA TYR A 807 14.56 -10.74 8.71
C TYR A 807 15.39 -9.47 8.79
N ILE A 808 15.76 -8.93 7.62
CA ILE A 808 16.49 -7.67 7.52
C ILE A 808 15.60 -6.61 6.85
N ASP A 809 15.56 -5.44 7.46
CA ASP A 809 15.00 -4.23 6.87
C ASP A 809 16.12 -3.24 6.57
N VAL A 810 16.19 -2.77 5.32
CA VAL A 810 17.24 -1.89 4.84
C VAL A 810 16.70 -0.47 4.75
N ASN A 811 17.39 0.48 5.38
CA ASN A 811 16.99 1.88 5.43
C ASN A 811 15.51 2.04 5.85
N GLY A 812 15.10 1.24 6.85
CA GLY A 812 13.78 1.33 7.48
C GLY A 812 13.64 2.59 8.33
N PHE A 813 12.42 2.88 8.74
CA PHE A 813 12.06 4.11 9.46
C PHE A 813 11.95 3.92 10.98
N ASP A 814 12.17 2.71 11.51
CA ASP A 814 12.08 2.39 12.94
C ASP A 814 13.42 2.58 13.67
#